data_fc0cef11a7f6d87e078f3c139177f2a2
#
_entry.id   fc0cef11a7f6d87e078f3c139177f2a2
#
_cell.length_a   1.000
_cell.length_b   1.000
_cell.length_c   1.000
_cell.angle_alpha   90.00
_cell.angle_beta   90.00
_cell.angle_gamma   90.00
#
_symmetry.space_group_name_H-M   'P 1'
#
loop_
_entity.id
_entity.type
_entity.pdbx_description
1 polymer ?
#
loop_
_entity_poly.entity_id
_entity_poly.type
_entity_poly.pdbx_seq_one_letter_code
_entity_poly.pdbx_strand_id
1 'polypeptide(L)'
;MKNIFKYFKELFSSTPAGEPLDPEEIKLNFKRRYGNFRSLLTANNNALQAMAELEKIYYSGDSYRMAVVRSKITTILVNVYKMVRNLRAMAEDKYQELETIFEKIGHELENIIDRKPILPSGPFILPLGEISRHQRQQTGEKMANLGEVATIPGMTVPQGFVVCAAATAHFLTEATLAEINRRLQILDPEDLDNLYHTCEEIKKIVRESPLPPDLEELLLVHYNRLEKQTHPGVKVAMRSSALGEDAAGVSFAGLYRSVLNVDRASLADAYKEVIAGKYGTKAVAYRRKRGYRHEDIEMCVGCVAMVDALVSGVTYSRDPSGDENETIRINAVSGLAVSVVNGTQPTDLYLVSREKPHTLVFSEIRQNSLHGTHAAAASLTYGQLKKLAETALTLEHHFGAPQDIEWSFDPQGRLFILQSRSIPFHRQETLDKPAAPSTSGESPLLFGGICASRGIVCGEIMRIDSVTEMQGFKKGAILLVEHPLPEWAPLLGRASALIAGHGSEAGHLATVAREFAIPALLNLPEALTTLENGRIITLNAAARAIYDGCREDLLQIGEVKRDVMAGSPVQRIVTEALQLITPLNLNDPASLQFKAKWCETLHDITRFCHEKSVTEMFNFGEKYNFHEGAAKRLVGEVPLEWWVIDLADGFREGGDFQGPTVRIEEIVSAPMQAIWRGISAFPWEGPPRVSMRGFGSIIFQSATRPDLDPAVASNLTTKNYFLISKNFCNLSVRLGYHYAMIEAYLSELLTENYVTFRFKGGAADMRRKAVRARLLAEILETFDFRIELRSDALLARVKKRPKDFLEERLQILGYLTLHARQLDMVMDDPHLVEGYKQKFLTDIAEMLARRNVCIPGEAGNAE
;
A
#
# COMPACT_ATOMS: atom_id res chain seq x y z
N MET A 1 19.05 -32.24 -54.93
CA MET A 1 18.38 -30.95 -55.11
C MET A 1 16.93 -31.02 -55.60
N LYS A 2 16.52 -31.93 -56.50
CA LYS A 2 15.10 -32.02 -56.92
C LYS A 2 14.12 -32.50 -55.83
N ASN A 3 14.53 -33.25 -54.81
CA ASN A 3 13.66 -33.74 -53.74
C ASN A 3 13.43 -32.70 -52.63
N ILE A 4 14.35 -31.73 -52.43
CA ILE A 4 14.18 -30.66 -51.45
C ILE A 4 13.17 -29.62 -51.95
N PHE A 5 13.15 -29.33 -53.24
CA PHE A 5 12.14 -28.45 -53.86
C PHE A 5 10.73 -29.04 -53.85
N LYS A 6 10.59 -30.37 -53.87
CA LYS A 6 9.28 -31.03 -53.79
C LYS A 6 8.75 -30.97 -52.36
N TYR A 7 9.63 -31.15 -51.35
CA TYR A 7 9.27 -31.05 -49.94
C TYR A 7 8.90 -29.62 -49.53
N PHE A 8 9.59 -28.59 -50.08
CA PHE A 8 9.20 -27.20 -49.89
C PHE A 8 7.88 -26.84 -50.59
N LYS A 9 7.60 -27.43 -51.75
CA LYS A 9 6.33 -27.20 -52.48
C LYS A 9 5.13 -27.86 -51.80
N GLU A 10 5.32 -28.98 -51.08
CA GLU A 10 4.30 -29.64 -50.31
C GLU A 10 4.07 -28.96 -48.94
N LEU A 11 5.08 -28.29 -48.35
CA LEU A 11 4.96 -27.49 -47.14
C LEU A 11 4.23 -26.14 -47.37
N PHE A 12 4.23 -25.64 -48.59
CA PHE A 12 3.55 -24.41 -48.99
C PHE A 12 2.32 -24.63 -49.86
N SER A 13 1.95 -25.89 -50.13
CA SER A 13 0.69 -26.20 -50.81
C SER A 13 -0.45 -26.35 -49.82
N SER A 14 -1.25 -25.31 -49.77
CA SER A 14 -2.68 -25.35 -49.52
C SER A 14 -3.15 -26.03 -48.23
N THR A 15 -3.39 -25.21 -47.23
CA THR A 15 -4.62 -25.36 -46.42
C THR A 15 -5.80 -25.41 -47.40
N PRO A 16 -6.72 -26.35 -47.35
CA PRO A 16 -7.87 -26.36 -48.26
C PRO A 16 -8.61 -25.02 -48.06
N ALA A 17 -8.85 -24.31 -49.16
CA ALA A 17 -9.69 -23.16 -49.19
C ALA A 17 -11.07 -23.61 -48.66
N GLY A 18 -11.40 -23.26 -47.43
CA GLY A 18 -12.75 -23.35 -46.92
C GLY A 18 -13.67 -22.57 -47.86
N GLU A 19 -14.90 -23.01 -47.99
CA GLU A 19 -15.91 -22.29 -48.75
C GLU A 19 -15.83 -20.80 -48.43
N PRO A 20 -15.97 -19.89 -49.41
CA PRO A 20 -15.87 -18.45 -49.23
C PRO A 20 -16.99 -18.06 -48.25
N LEU A 21 -16.62 -17.65 -47.01
CA LEU A 21 -17.55 -17.15 -46.02
C LEU A 21 -18.28 -15.91 -46.59
N ASP A 22 -19.54 -15.81 -46.29
CA ASP A 22 -20.39 -14.67 -46.65
C ASP A 22 -19.74 -13.37 -46.13
N PRO A 23 -19.61 -12.32 -46.92
CA PRO A 23 -19.09 -11.02 -46.50
C PRO A 23 -19.76 -10.47 -45.22
N GLU A 24 -21.04 -10.71 -45.02
CA GLU A 24 -21.77 -10.34 -43.79
C GLU A 24 -21.32 -11.16 -42.58
N GLU A 25 -21.00 -12.42 -42.74
CA GLU A 25 -20.48 -13.29 -41.70
C GLU A 25 -19.07 -12.88 -41.27
N ILE A 26 -18.21 -12.50 -42.21
CA ILE A 26 -16.88 -11.98 -41.96
C ILE A 26 -16.98 -10.66 -41.17
N LYS A 27 -17.88 -9.78 -41.55
CA LYS A 27 -18.16 -8.50 -40.88
C LYS A 27 -18.67 -8.71 -39.44
N LEU A 28 -19.58 -9.65 -39.22
CA LEU A 28 -20.10 -10.00 -37.90
C LEU A 28 -19.02 -10.58 -37.00
N ASN A 29 -18.20 -11.48 -37.53
CA ASN A 29 -17.06 -12.07 -36.81
C ASN A 29 -16.01 -11.00 -36.45
N PHE A 30 -15.71 -10.08 -37.35
CA PHE A 30 -14.83 -8.96 -37.03
C PHE A 30 -15.39 -8.07 -35.95
N LYS A 31 -16.67 -7.68 -36.03
CA LYS A 31 -17.35 -6.85 -35.01
C LYS A 31 -17.30 -7.52 -33.63
N ARG A 32 -17.53 -8.83 -33.56
CA ARG A 32 -17.45 -9.61 -32.32
C ARG A 32 -16.01 -9.65 -31.76
N ARG A 33 -15.00 -9.92 -32.60
CA ARG A 33 -13.58 -9.92 -32.19
C ARG A 33 -13.12 -8.53 -31.75
N TYR A 34 -13.52 -7.50 -32.46
CA TYR A 34 -13.20 -6.12 -32.08
C TYR A 34 -13.84 -5.73 -30.74
N GLY A 35 -15.08 -6.12 -30.48
CA GLY A 35 -15.75 -5.95 -29.20
C GLY A 35 -14.98 -6.62 -28.06
N ASN A 36 -14.53 -7.86 -28.25
CA ASN A 36 -13.69 -8.59 -27.29
C ASN A 36 -12.33 -7.92 -27.08
N PHE A 37 -11.69 -7.45 -28.15
CA PHE A 37 -10.42 -6.73 -28.09
C PHE A 37 -10.55 -5.43 -27.27
N ARG A 38 -11.58 -4.61 -27.55
CA ARG A 38 -11.85 -3.38 -26.81
C ARG A 38 -12.13 -3.65 -25.31
N SER A 39 -12.91 -4.69 -25.03
CA SER A 39 -13.20 -5.14 -23.66
C SER A 39 -11.91 -5.58 -22.94
N LEU A 40 -11.04 -6.32 -23.62
CA LEU A 40 -9.73 -6.75 -23.11
C LEU A 40 -8.84 -5.55 -22.78
N LEU A 41 -8.73 -4.57 -23.68
CA LEU A 41 -7.93 -3.36 -23.43
C LEU A 41 -8.43 -2.55 -22.23
N THR A 42 -9.76 -2.45 -22.08
CA THR A 42 -10.38 -1.78 -20.93
C THR A 42 -10.05 -2.54 -19.63
N ALA A 43 -10.18 -3.87 -19.64
CA ALA A 43 -9.86 -4.71 -18.50
C ALA A 43 -8.37 -4.63 -18.14
N ASN A 44 -7.48 -4.59 -19.16
CA ASN A 44 -6.04 -4.38 -18.95
C ASN A 44 -5.74 -3.07 -18.19
N ASN A 45 -6.31 -1.96 -18.64
CA ASN A 45 -6.10 -0.67 -17.98
C ASN A 45 -6.58 -0.69 -16.52
N ASN A 46 -7.76 -1.29 -16.27
CA ASN A 46 -8.32 -1.40 -14.92
C ASN A 46 -7.47 -2.32 -14.01
N ALA A 47 -6.94 -3.43 -14.54
CA ALA A 47 -6.05 -4.33 -13.80
C ALA A 47 -4.75 -3.64 -13.43
N LEU A 48 -4.08 -2.99 -14.38
CA LEU A 48 -2.82 -2.27 -14.15
C LEU A 48 -3.00 -1.09 -13.19
N GLN A 49 -4.11 -0.37 -13.28
CA GLN A 49 -4.43 0.69 -12.33
C GLN A 49 -4.60 0.13 -10.91
N ALA A 50 -5.35 -0.97 -10.74
CA ALA A 50 -5.55 -1.60 -9.43
C ALA A 50 -4.24 -2.18 -8.86
N MET A 51 -3.33 -2.71 -9.69
CA MET A 51 -1.99 -3.14 -9.29
C MET A 51 -1.16 -1.96 -8.78
N ALA A 52 -1.12 -0.84 -9.52
CA ALA A 52 -0.40 0.36 -9.12
C ALA A 52 -0.96 0.98 -7.82
N GLU A 53 -2.28 0.95 -7.64
CA GLU A 53 -2.92 1.41 -6.40
C GLU A 53 -2.56 0.50 -5.20
N LEU A 54 -2.48 -0.81 -5.40
CA LEU A 54 -2.07 -1.77 -4.38
C LEU A 54 -0.61 -1.57 -3.98
N GLU A 55 0.30 -1.39 -4.94
CA GLU A 55 1.70 -1.04 -4.69
C GLU A 55 1.83 0.30 -3.96
N LYS A 56 1.08 1.32 -4.39
CA LYS A 56 1.07 2.63 -3.72
C LYS A 56 0.67 2.51 -2.25
N ILE A 57 -0.36 1.71 -1.94
CA ILE A 57 -0.81 1.44 -0.57
C ILE A 57 0.32 0.76 0.22
N TYR A 58 0.97 -0.25 -0.35
CA TYR A 58 2.06 -0.99 0.31
C TYR A 58 3.29 -0.12 0.60
N TYR A 59 3.72 0.72 -0.36
CA TYR A 59 4.91 1.57 -0.22
C TYR A 59 4.64 2.94 0.44
N SER A 60 3.38 3.28 0.76
CA SER A 60 3.07 4.57 1.39
C SER A 60 3.61 4.72 2.81
N GLY A 61 3.87 3.60 3.51
CA GLY A 61 4.18 3.57 4.94
C GLY A 61 2.97 3.85 5.85
N ASP A 62 1.80 4.12 5.26
CA ASP A 62 0.56 4.36 6.00
C ASP A 62 -0.12 3.03 6.40
N SER A 63 -0.96 3.06 7.43
CA SER A 63 -1.75 1.89 7.80
C SER A 63 -2.87 1.61 6.79
N TYR A 64 -3.03 0.36 6.41
CA TYR A 64 -4.09 -0.10 5.51
C TYR A 64 -4.80 -1.35 6.04
N ARG A 65 -6.02 -1.58 5.55
CA ARG A 65 -6.88 -2.68 6.00
C ARG A 65 -6.86 -3.84 5.02
N MET A 66 -6.96 -5.07 5.54
CA MET A 66 -7.13 -6.27 4.68
C MET A 66 -8.34 -6.17 3.75
N ALA A 67 -9.43 -5.51 4.19
CA ALA A 67 -10.61 -5.31 3.33
C ALA A 67 -10.29 -4.51 2.06
N VAL A 68 -9.45 -3.46 2.17
CA VAL A 68 -9.00 -2.66 1.02
C VAL A 68 -8.10 -3.50 0.12
N VAL A 69 -7.16 -4.24 0.70
CA VAL A 69 -6.27 -5.16 -0.04
C VAL A 69 -7.09 -6.21 -0.81
N ARG A 70 -8.03 -6.88 -0.13
CA ARG A 70 -8.95 -7.87 -0.75
C ARG A 70 -9.73 -7.26 -1.92
N SER A 71 -10.30 -6.08 -1.73
CA SER A 71 -11.04 -5.37 -2.79
C SER A 71 -10.18 -5.11 -4.01
N LYS A 72 -8.92 -4.65 -3.83
CA LYS A 72 -7.99 -4.42 -4.93
C LYS A 72 -7.60 -5.72 -5.64
N ILE A 73 -7.26 -6.76 -4.90
CA ILE A 73 -6.91 -8.07 -5.46
C ILE A 73 -8.10 -8.67 -6.22
N THR A 74 -9.32 -8.60 -5.68
CA THR A 74 -10.53 -9.02 -6.39
C THR A 74 -10.73 -8.25 -7.69
N THR A 75 -10.50 -6.92 -7.67
CA THR A 75 -10.59 -6.08 -8.88
C THR A 75 -9.57 -6.52 -9.93
N ILE A 76 -8.33 -6.83 -9.52
CA ILE A 76 -7.28 -7.34 -10.41
C ILE A 76 -7.70 -8.68 -11.01
N LEU A 77 -8.09 -9.66 -10.17
CA LEU A 77 -8.49 -10.99 -10.61
C LEU A 77 -9.66 -10.94 -11.61
N VAL A 78 -10.71 -10.16 -11.32
CA VAL A 78 -11.88 -10.01 -12.21
C VAL A 78 -11.47 -9.43 -13.57
N ASN A 79 -10.59 -8.43 -13.60
CA ASN A 79 -10.17 -7.83 -14.85
C ASN A 79 -9.19 -8.74 -15.62
N VAL A 80 -8.27 -9.43 -14.96
CA VAL A 80 -7.39 -10.41 -15.62
C VAL A 80 -8.21 -11.57 -16.17
N TYR A 81 -9.21 -12.09 -15.44
CA TYR A 81 -10.14 -13.10 -15.95
C TYR A 81 -10.87 -12.63 -17.22
N LYS A 82 -11.39 -11.38 -17.21
CA LYS A 82 -11.99 -10.79 -18.42
C LYS A 82 -11.01 -10.76 -19.60
N MET A 83 -9.74 -10.46 -19.35
CA MET A 83 -8.71 -10.45 -20.40
C MET A 83 -8.50 -11.85 -20.98
N VAL A 84 -8.31 -12.86 -20.13
CA VAL A 84 -8.13 -14.26 -20.54
C VAL A 84 -9.32 -14.73 -21.35
N ARG A 85 -10.55 -14.51 -20.87
CA ARG A 85 -11.79 -14.90 -21.55
C ARG A 85 -11.97 -14.21 -22.92
N ASN A 86 -11.71 -12.90 -22.99
CA ASN A 86 -11.81 -12.17 -24.24
C ASN A 86 -10.74 -12.61 -25.25
N LEU A 87 -9.50 -12.87 -24.82
CA LEU A 87 -8.46 -13.39 -25.68
C LEU A 87 -8.83 -14.76 -26.26
N ARG A 88 -9.36 -15.67 -25.43
CA ARG A 88 -9.85 -16.97 -25.89
C ARG A 88 -10.97 -16.81 -26.94
N ALA A 89 -11.93 -15.93 -26.70
CA ALA A 89 -13.03 -15.65 -27.64
C ALA A 89 -12.55 -15.06 -28.97
N MET A 90 -11.40 -14.38 -28.97
CA MET A 90 -10.76 -13.86 -30.20
C MET A 90 -9.96 -14.92 -30.96
N ALA A 91 -9.41 -15.90 -30.27
CA ALA A 91 -8.39 -16.81 -30.81
C ALA A 91 -8.88 -18.26 -30.96
N GLU A 92 -10.18 -18.52 -31.00
CA GLU A 92 -10.74 -19.85 -31.19
C GLU A 92 -10.11 -20.91 -30.25
N ASP A 93 -10.02 -20.58 -28.93
CA ASP A 93 -9.44 -21.44 -27.89
C ASP A 93 -7.94 -21.79 -28.02
N LYS A 94 -7.18 -21.05 -28.81
CA LYS A 94 -5.74 -21.24 -28.98
C LYS A 94 -4.93 -21.12 -27.67
N TYR A 95 -5.44 -20.39 -26.67
CA TYR A 95 -4.77 -20.07 -25.41
C TYR A 95 -5.45 -20.70 -24.20
N GLN A 96 -5.94 -21.94 -24.30
CA GLN A 96 -6.64 -22.65 -23.20
C GLN A 96 -5.76 -22.80 -21.94
N GLU A 97 -4.46 -23.04 -22.13
CA GLU A 97 -3.49 -23.18 -21.04
C GLU A 97 -3.46 -21.97 -20.09
N LEU A 98 -3.77 -20.77 -20.63
CA LEU A 98 -3.73 -19.52 -19.86
C LEU A 98 -4.81 -19.46 -18.76
N GLU A 99 -5.97 -20.08 -18.97
CA GLU A 99 -7.04 -20.17 -17.96
C GLU A 99 -6.59 -21.01 -16.77
N THR A 100 -5.97 -22.16 -17.02
CA THR A 100 -5.44 -23.05 -15.98
C THR A 100 -4.36 -22.34 -15.15
N ILE A 101 -3.49 -21.54 -15.80
CA ILE A 101 -2.46 -20.77 -15.12
C ILE A 101 -3.09 -19.66 -14.26
N PHE A 102 -4.09 -18.96 -14.80
CA PHE A 102 -4.84 -17.95 -14.06
C PHE A 102 -5.53 -18.54 -12.82
N GLU A 103 -6.21 -19.69 -12.97
CA GLU A 103 -6.87 -20.38 -11.85
C GLU A 103 -5.87 -20.80 -10.78
N LYS A 104 -4.69 -21.32 -11.18
CA LYS A 104 -3.63 -21.67 -10.25
C LYS A 104 -3.16 -20.48 -9.43
N ILE A 105 -2.81 -19.35 -10.09
CA ILE A 105 -2.36 -18.13 -9.42
C ILE A 105 -3.49 -17.55 -8.54
N GLY A 106 -4.73 -17.57 -9.03
CA GLY A 106 -5.91 -17.11 -8.28
C GLY A 106 -6.12 -17.89 -7.00
N HIS A 107 -6.05 -19.23 -7.08
CA HIS A 107 -6.20 -20.09 -5.91
C HIS A 107 -5.06 -19.92 -4.89
N GLU A 108 -3.83 -19.72 -5.37
CA GLU A 108 -2.69 -19.45 -4.50
C GLU A 108 -2.84 -18.09 -3.79
N LEU A 109 -3.32 -17.07 -4.49
CA LEU A 109 -3.65 -15.76 -3.90
C LEU A 109 -4.76 -15.86 -2.85
N GLU A 110 -5.83 -16.61 -3.12
CA GLU A 110 -6.91 -16.88 -2.15
C GLU A 110 -6.35 -17.54 -0.89
N ASN A 111 -5.51 -18.56 -1.03
CA ASN A 111 -4.87 -19.24 0.10
C ASN A 111 -3.99 -18.30 0.93
N ILE A 112 -3.27 -17.37 0.30
CA ILE A 112 -2.46 -16.37 0.99
C ILE A 112 -3.35 -15.39 1.76
N ILE A 113 -4.39 -14.85 1.11
CA ILE A 113 -5.24 -13.79 1.67
C ILE A 113 -6.15 -14.34 2.78
N ASP A 114 -6.67 -15.56 2.61
CA ASP A 114 -7.62 -16.20 3.53
C ASP A 114 -6.92 -17.09 4.54
N ARG A 115 -5.58 -17.05 4.57
CA ARG A 115 -4.80 -17.82 5.55
C ARG A 115 -5.28 -17.51 6.96
N LYS A 116 -5.89 -18.51 7.60
CA LYS A 116 -6.24 -18.45 9.02
C LYS A 116 -4.99 -18.67 9.86
N PRO A 117 -4.85 -18.00 11.01
CA PRO A 117 -3.80 -18.35 11.95
C PRO A 117 -3.98 -19.79 12.40
N ILE A 118 -2.87 -20.49 12.65
CA ILE A 118 -2.90 -21.84 13.19
C ILE A 118 -3.46 -21.74 14.61
N LEU A 119 -4.56 -22.41 14.87
CA LEU A 119 -5.16 -22.46 16.21
C LEU A 119 -4.13 -23.08 17.18
N PRO A 120 -3.90 -22.44 18.33
CA PRO A 120 -2.98 -22.97 19.32
C PRO A 120 -3.46 -24.33 19.80
N SER A 121 -2.59 -25.33 19.75
CA SER A 121 -2.83 -26.67 20.28
C SER A 121 -2.02 -26.88 21.55
N GLY A 122 -2.55 -27.69 22.47
CA GLY A 122 -1.81 -27.99 23.71
C GLY A 122 -2.72 -28.04 24.93
N PRO A 123 -2.16 -28.07 26.15
CA PRO A 123 -2.92 -28.09 27.38
C PRO A 123 -3.68 -26.77 27.58
N PHE A 124 -4.84 -26.85 28.24
CA PHE A 124 -5.64 -25.67 28.57
C PHE A 124 -5.01 -24.85 29.71
N ILE A 125 -4.37 -25.50 30.67
CA ILE A 125 -3.75 -24.84 31.83
C ILE A 125 -2.37 -25.46 32.08
N LEU A 126 -1.40 -24.60 32.40
CA LEU A 126 -0.03 -24.96 32.81
C LEU A 126 0.33 -24.30 34.14
N PRO A 127 0.89 -25.00 35.13
CA PRO A 127 1.46 -24.40 36.33
C PRO A 127 2.64 -23.47 35.96
N LEU A 128 2.72 -22.29 36.62
CA LEU A 128 3.75 -21.29 36.28
C LEU A 128 5.19 -21.83 36.43
N GLY A 129 5.43 -22.73 37.40
CA GLY A 129 6.75 -23.34 37.60
C GLY A 129 7.18 -24.35 36.53
N GLU A 130 6.27 -24.72 35.63
CA GLU A 130 6.56 -25.62 34.49
C GLU A 130 6.73 -24.85 33.17
N ILE A 131 6.64 -23.52 33.21
CA ILE A 131 6.69 -22.63 32.04
C ILE A 131 8.08 -22.04 31.87
N SER A 132 8.56 -22.04 30.65
CA SER A 132 9.77 -21.33 30.22
C SER A 132 9.53 -20.56 28.92
N ARG A 133 10.55 -19.90 28.38
CA ARG A 133 10.48 -19.21 27.09
C ARG A 133 10.07 -20.10 25.91
N HIS A 134 10.26 -21.43 26.03
CA HIS A 134 9.86 -22.37 24.99
C HIS A 134 8.33 -22.47 24.82
N GLN A 135 7.55 -22.21 25.87
CA GLN A 135 6.08 -22.23 25.87
C GLN A 135 5.46 -20.88 25.50
N ARG A 136 6.21 -19.90 25.03
CA ARG A 136 5.69 -18.57 24.66
C ARG A 136 4.50 -18.58 23.68
N GLN A 137 4.47 -19.56 22.77
CA GLN A 137 3.35 -19.75 21.81
C GLN A 137 2.09 -20.35 22.45
N GLN A 138 2.17 -20.83 23.68
CA GLN A 138 1.04 -21.41 24.43
C GLN A 138 0.56 -20.48 25.54
N THR A 139 1.48 -19.74 26.17
CA THR A 139 1.23 -18.98 27.41
C THR A 139 1.34 -17.46 27.25
N GLY A 140 1.75 -16.96 26.06
CA GLY A 140 2.07 -15.57 25.81
C GLY A 140 3.41 -15.13 26.39
N GLU A 141 3.92 -14.03 25.87
CA GLU A 141 5.28 -13.55 26.18
C GLU A 141 5.45 -13.22 27.68
N LYS A 142 4.48 -12.53 28.30
CA LYS A 142 4.59 -12.10 29.71
C LYS A 142 4.70 -13.27 30.65
N MET A 143 3.84 -14.28 30.49
CA MET A 143 3.84 -15.44 31.37
C MET A 143 5.00 -16.39 31.09
N ALA A 144 5.42 -16.53 29.84
CA ALA A 144 6.60 -17.28 29.48
C ALA A 144 7.88 -16.67 30.10
N ASN A 145 8.03 -15.34 30.04
CA ASN A 145 9.14 -14.65 30.68
C ASN A 145 9.10 -14.77 32.21
N LEU A 146 7.91 -14.66 32.82
CA LEU A 146 7.77 -14.80 34.28
C LEU A 146 8.10 -16.23 34.75
N GLY A 147 7.68 -17.26 33.99
CA GLY A 147 8.04 -18.64 34.23
C GLY A 147 9.56 -18.87 34.08
N GLU A 148 10.18 -18.26 33.06
CA GLU A 148 11.64 -18.29 32.88
C GLU A 148 12.37 -17.65 34.06
N VAL A 149 11.92 -16.49 34.56
CA VAL A 149 12.48 -15.84 35.74
C VAL A 149 12.44 -16.76 36.97
N ALA A 150 11.38 -17.58 37.13
CA ALA A 150 11.28 -18.55 38.21
C ALA A 150 12.36 -19.63 38.20
N THR A 151 13.00 -19.89 37.06
CA THR A 151 14.09 -20.87 36.94
C THR A 151 15.46 -20.31 37.35
N ILE A 152 15.59 -18.98 37.47
CA ILE A 152 16.84 -18.31 37.76
C ILE A 152 17.12 -18.40 39.27
N PRO A 153 18.30 -18.94 39.72
CA PRO A 153 18.63 -19.03 41.14
C PRO A 153 18.57 -17.67 41.84
N GLY A 154 17.91 -17.62 42.97
CA GLY A 154 17.78 -16.40 43.78
C GLY A 154 16.66 -15.46 43.37
N MET A 155 15.92 -15.73 42.32
CA MET A 155 14.73 -15.00 41.91
C MET A 155 13.47 -15.60 42.54
N THR A 156 12.56 -14.75 42.94
CA THR A 156 11.26 -15.18 43.50
C THR A 156 10.13 -14.59 42.66
N VAL A 157 9.22 -15.44 42.20
CA VAL A 157 7.98 -15.04 41.52
C VAL A 157 6.77 -15.52 42.34
N PRO A 158 5.59 -14.88 42.22
CA PRO A 158 4.38 -15.37 42.86
C PRO A 158 4.00 -16.76 42.28
N GLN A 159 3.45 -17.64 43.14
CA GLN A 159 2.90 -18.93 42.71
C GLN A 159 1.67 -18.69 41.81
N GLY A 160 1.46 -19.59 40.84
CA GLY A 160 0.35 -19.42 39.90
C GLY A 160 0.25 -20.49 38.81
N PHE A 161 -0.65 -20.24 37.90
CA PHE A 161 -0.85 -21.04 36.70
C PHE A 161 -1.27 -20.15 35.52
N VAL A 162 -1.19 -20.67 34.32
CA VAL A 162 -1.56 -19.93 33.10
C VAL A 162 -2.63 -20.68 32.33
N VAL A 163 -3.72 -19.98 32.02
CA VAL A 163 -4.73 -20.44 31.08
C VAL A 163 -4.20 -20.15 29.68
N CYS A 164 -3.90 -21.22 28.94
CA CYS A 164 -3.19 -21.18 27.66
C CYS A 164 -4.07 -20.70 26.49
N ALA A 165 -3.46 -20.37 25.38
CA ALA A 165 -4.15 -19.93 24.17
C ALA A 165 -5.16 -20.97 23.65
N ALA A 166 -4.88 -22.29 23.79
CA ALA A 166 -5.80 -23.36 23.44
C ALA A 166 -7.13 -23.30 24.21
N ALA A 167 -7.11 -22.87 25.48
CA ALA A 167 -8.31 -22.70 26.28
C ALA A 167 -9.18 -21.55 25.78
N THR A 168 -8.58 -20.44 25.36
CA THR A 168 -9.32 -19.30 24.79
C THR A 168 -9.92 -19.66 23.43
N ALA A 169 -9.21 -20.41 22.59
CA ALA A 169 -9.74 -20.92 21.34
C ALA A 169 -10.89 -21.93 21.54
N HIS A 170 -10.89 -22.67 22.66
CA HIS A 170 -11.98 -23.57 23.05
C HIS A 170 -13.19 -22.80 23.61
N PHE A 171 -12.95 -21.70 24.36
CA PHE A 171 -14.00 -20.87 24.94
C PHE A 171 -14.79 -20.09 23.90
N LEU A 172 -14.10 -19.45 22.93
CA LEU A 172 -14.74 -18.65 21.90
C LEU A 172 -15.11 -19.53 20.70
N THR A 173 -16.37 -19.97 20.68
CA THR A 173 -16.89 -20.82 19.59
C THR A 173 -16.78 -20.16 18.22
N GLU A 174 -16.81 -20.98 17.16
CA GLU A 174 -16.77 -20.48 15.79
C GLU A 174 -17.92 -19.49 15.49
N ALA A 175 -19.10 -19.73 16.04
CA ALA A 175 -20.25 -18.82 15.92
C ALA A 175 -20.01 -17.48 16.63
N THR A 176 -19.44 -17.49 17.83
CA THR A 176 -19.06 -16.27 18.58
C THR A 176 -18.02 -15.46 17.82
N LEU A 177 -16.98 -16.12 17.30
CA LEU A 177 -15.95 -15.51 16.51
C LEU A 177 -16.48 -14.91 15.21
N ALA A 178 -17.41 -15.58 14.51
CA ALA A 178 -18.06 -15.08 13.31
C ALA A 178 -18.86 -13.79 13.57
N GLU A 179 -19.59 -13.72 14.69
CA GLU A 179 -20.33 -12.51 15.07
C GLU A 179 -19.38 -11.36 15.44
N ILE A 180 -18.31 -11.64 16.19
CA ILE A 180 -17.26 -10.64 16.48
C ILE A 180 -16.65 -10.11 15.19
N ASN A 181 -16.32 -11.00 14.25
CA ASN A 181 -15.78 -10.67 12.94
C ASN A 181 -16.69 -9.75 12.15
N ARG A 182 -17.97 -10.09 12.10
CA ARG A 182 -18.99 -9.28 11.42
C ARG A 182 -19.02 -7.85 11.95
N ARG A 183 -19.01 -7.66 13.28
CA ARG A 183 -19.00 -6.33 13.90
C ARG A 183 -17.72 -5.56 13.62
N LEU A 184 -16.57 -6.22 13.69
CA LEU A 184 -15.29 -5.59 13.40
C LEU A 184 -15.12 -5.20 11.91
N GLN A 185 -15.77 -5.88 10.97
CA GLN A 185 -15.73 -5.53 9.56
C GLN A 185 -16.50 -4.24 9.24
N ILE A 186 -17.65 -4.02 9.89
CA ILE A 186 -18.52 -2.85 9.70
C ILE A 186 -17.91 -1.59 10.35
N LEU A 187 -16.99 -1.76 11.29
CA LEU A 187 -16.43 -0.70 12.09
C LEU A 187 -15.68 0.33 11.26
N ASP A 188 -16.10 1.59 11.34
CA ASP A 188 -15.33 2.74 10.82
C ASP A 188 -14.34 3.23 11.88
N PRO A 189 -13.01 3.13 11.63
CA PRO A 189 -12.01 3.56 12.59
C PRO A 189 -11.84 5.09 12.66
N GLU A 190 -12.38 5.83 11.70
CA GLU A 190 -12.39 7.29 11.76
C GLU A 190 -13.53 7.79 12.67
N ASP A 191 -14.52 6.95 12.95
CA ASP A 191 -15.62 7.22 13.88
C ASP A 191 -15.31 6.59 15.24
N LEU A 192 -14.89 7.43 16.19
CA LEU A 192 -14.54 7.00 17.56
C LEU A 192 -15.75 6.51 18.35
N ASP A 193 -16.95 7.04 18.08
CA ASP A 193 -18.18 6.59 18.75
C ASP A 193 -18.56 5.20 18.28
N ASN A 194 -18.54 4.98 16.96
CA ASN A 194 -18.77 3.68 16.37
C ASN A 194 -17.74 2.66 16.92
N LEU A 195 -16.45 3.06 17.00
CA LEU A 195 -15.41 2.23 17.59
C LEU A 195 -15.71 1.85 19.04
N TYR A 196 -16.07 2.85 19.88
CA TYR A 196 -16.39 2.62 21.29
C TYR A 196 -17.60 1.69 21.46
N HIS A 197 -18.72 2.01 20.80
CA HIS A 197 -19.95 1.22 20.88
C HIS A 197 -19.74 -0.22 20.40
N THR A 198 -19.09 -0.40 19.26
CA THR A 198 -18.81 -1.73 18.71
C THR A 198 -17.91 -2.54 19.65
N CYS A 199 -16.88 -1.92 20.24
CA CYS A 199 -16.01 -2.59 21.21
C CYS A 199 -16.78 -3.01 22.49
N GLU A 200 -17.66 -2.16 23.01
CA GLU A 200 -18.49 -2.50 24.19
C GLU A 200 -19.47 -3.63 23.90
N GLU A 201 -20.10 -3.62 22.72
CA GLU A 201 -20.96 -4.72 22.28
C GLU A 201 -20.20 -6.05 22.17
N ILE A 202 -19.00 -6.04 21.59
CA ILE A 202 -18.16 -7.24 21.49
C ILE A 202 -17.74 -7.73 22.89
N LYS A 203 -17.33 -6.83 23.78
CA LYS A 203 -17.00 -7.18 25.17
C LYS A 203 -18.19 -7.80 25.90
N LYS A 204 -19.41 -7.29 25.66
CA LYS A 204 -20.63 -7.87 26.20
C LYS A 204 -20.84 -9.29 25.69
N ILE A 205 -20.68 -9.55 24.38
CA ILE A 205 -20.79 -10.88 23.80
C ILE A 205 -19.82 -11.85 24.49
N VAL A 206 -18.55 -11.46 24.69
CA VAL A 206 -17.55 -12.31 25.34
C VAL A 206 -17.92 -12.60 26.82
N ARG A 207 -18.37 -11.60 27.57
CA ARG A 207 -18.77 -11.75 28.98
C ARG A 207 -20.00 -12.67 29.15
N GLU A 208 -20.97 -12.55 28.24
CA GLU A 208 -22.22 -13.32 28.27
C GLU A 208 -22.05 -14.72 27.66
N SER A 209 -20.95 -15.01 26.96
CA SER A 209 -20.66 -16.35 26.45
C SER A 209 -20.50 -17.35 27.61
N PRO A 210 -21.14 -18.53 27.54
CA PRO A 210 -20.97 -19.56 28.55
C PRO A 210 -19.54 -20.10 28.55
N LEU A 211 -18.96 -20.26 29.74
CA LEU A 211 -17.66 -20.92 29.85
C LEU A 211 -17.88 -22.44 29.69
N PRO A 212 -17.06 -23.14 28.86
CA PRO A 212 -17.14 -24.59 28.77
C PRO A 212 -16.96 -25.25 30.15
N PRO A 213 -17.81 -26.23 30.52
CA PRO A 213 -17.78 -26.85 31.86
C PRO A 213 -16.43 -27.48 32.22
N ASP A 214 -15.77 -28.10 31.26
CA ASP A 214 -14.44 -28.71 31.39
C ASP A 214 -13.35 -27.67 31.71
N LEU A 215 -13.44 -26.49 31.11
CA LEU A 215 -12.51 -25.39 31.38
C LEU A 215 -12.78 -24.76 32.75
N GLU A 216 -14.05 -24.61 33.13
CA GLU A 216 -14.42 -24.09 34.46
C GLU A 216 -13.95 -25.03 35.58
N GLU A 217 -14.13 -26.35 35.42
CA GLU A 217 -13.61 -27.35 36.34
C GLU A 217 -12.08 -27.27 36.46
N LEU A 218 -11.36 -27.21 35.35
CA LEU A 218 -9.89 -27.09 35.35
C LEU A 218 -9.42 -25.83 36.06
N LEU A 219 -10.07 -24.67 35.86
CA LEU A 219 -9.76 -23.44 36.58
C LEU A 219 -9.88 -23.63 38.10
N LEU A 220 -10.96 -24.24 38.55
CA LEU A 220 -11.19 -24.52 39.96
C LEU A 220 -10.17 -25.53 40.56
N VAL A 221 -9.82 -26.56 39.80
CA VAL A 221 -8.80 -27.55 40.23
C VAL A 221 -7.44 -26.87 40.43
N HIS A 222 -7.01 -26.02 39.48
CA HIS A 222 -5.74 -25.34 39.60
C HIS A 222 -5.75 -24.23 40.66
N TYR A 223 -6.85 -23.53 40.83
CA TYR A 223 -7.01 -22.59 41.96
C TYR A 223 -6.94 -23.29 43.32
N ASN A 224 -7.65 -24.40 43.54
CA ASN A 224 -7.58 -25.19 44.74
C ASN A 224 -6.16 -25.73 45.04
N ARG A 225 -5.39 -26.07 43.97
CA ARG A 225 -3.97 -26.45 44.08
C ARG A 225 -3.12 -25.26 44.56
N LEU A 226 -3.36 -24.07 43.97
CA LEU A 226 -2.68 -22.83 44.38
C LEU A 226 -2.96 -22.46 45.81
N GLU A 227 -4.21 -22.55 46.24
CA GLU A 227 -4.63 -22.30 47.62
C GLU A 227 -3.90 -23.20 48.63
N LYS A 228 -3.71 -24.49 48.31
CA LYS A 228 -2.92 -25.44 49.13
C LYS A 228 -1.44 -25.10 49.18
N GLN A 229 -0.89 -24.49 48.13
CA GLN A 229 0.52 -24.09 48.05
C GLN A 229 0.80 -22.77 48.73
N THR A 230 -0.20 -21.94 48.96
CA THR A 230 -0.09 -20.61 49.54
C THR A 230 -0.80 -20.52 50.87
N HIS A 231 -2.06 -20.13 50.91
CA HIS A 231 -2.92 -20.04 52.13
C HIS A 231 -4.39 -20.09 51.74
N PRO A 232 -5.26 -20.53 52.65
CA PRO A 232 -6.70 -20.53 52.42
C PRO A 232 -7.26 -19.15 52.06
N GLY A 233 -8.15 -19.09 51.06
CA GLY A 233 -8.75 -17.83 50.60
C GLY A 233 -7.77 -16.90 49.85
N VAL A 234 -6.69 -17.44 49.29
CA VAL A 234 -5.74 -16.66 48.52
C VAL A 234 -6.46 -15.88 47.40
N LYS A 235 -6.23 -14.58 47.33
CA LYS A 235 -6.65 -13.78 46.23
C LYS A 235 -5.63 -13.86 45.10
N VAL A 236 -6.11 -13.81 43.85
CA VAL A 236 -5.24 -13.88 42.67
C VAL A 236 -5.37 -12.64 41.77
N ALA A 237 -4.31 -12.36 41.03
CA ALA A 237 -4.33 -11.43 39.93
C ALA A 237 -4.49 -12.23 38.63
N MET A 238 -5.55 -11.92 37.86
CA MET A 238 -5.77 -12.43 36.51
C MET A 238 -5.16 -11.46 35.51
N ARG A 239 -4.03 -11.86 34.92
CA ARG A 239 -3.20 -10.98 34.07
C ARG A 239 -3.27 -11.42 32.61
N SER A 240 -3.48 -10.47 31.73
CA SER A 240 -3.40 -10.72 30.27
C SER A 240 -1.97 -11.08 29.85
N SER A 241 -1.83 -12.03 28.94
CA SER A 241 -0.57 -12.42 28.29
C SER A 241 -0.87 -12.82 26.86
N ALA A 242 -0.87 -11.84 25.95
CA ALA A 242 -1.20 -12.10 24.56
C ALA A 242 -0.02 -12.73 23.79
N LEU A 243 -0.34 -13.56 22.80
CA LEU A 243 0.68 -14.08 21.88
C LEU A 243 1.24 -12.93 21.03
N GLY A 244 2.57 -12.81 20.96
CA GLY A 244 3.26 -11.77 20.22
C GLY A 244 3.19 -10.36 20.84
N GLU A 245 2.81 -10.24 22.11
CA GLU A 245 2.65 -8.97 22.81
C GLU A 245 3.93 -8.13 22.88
N ASP A 246 5.07 -8.77 23.06
CA ASP A 246 6.40 -8.14 23.15
C ASP A 246 7.31 -8.57 21.99
N ALA A 247 6.74 -8.85 20.79
CA ALA A 247 7.53 -9.17 19.61
C ALA A 247 8.38 -7.97 19.18
N ALA A 248 9.52 -8.22 18.55
CA ALA A 248 10.48 -7.18 18.16
C ALA A 248 9.79 -6.05 17.36
N GLY A 249 9.79 -4.83 17.91
CA GLY A 249 9.22 -3.64 17.30
C GLY A 249 7.73 -3.40 17.53
N VAL A 250 7.07 -4.22 18.38
CA VAL A 250 5.66 -4.08 18.72
C VAL A 250 5.49 -4.24 20.23
N SER A 251 4.83 -3.30 20.87
CA SER A 251 4.53 -3.39 22.30
C SER A 251 3.04 -3.15 22.53
N PHE A 252 2.33 -4.19 22.99
CA PHE A 252 0.95 -4.07 23.47
C PHE A 252 0.87 -3.73 24.96
N ALA A 253 1.96 -3.24 25.54
CA ALA A 253 2.04 -2.94 26.97
C ALA A 253 0.91 -1.99 27.40
N GLY A 254 0.22 -2.32 28.49
CA GLY A 254 -0.85 -1.51 29.04
C GLY A 254 -2.15 -1.43 28.20
N LEU A 255 -2.24 -2.12 27.07
CA LEU A 255 -3.45 -2.14 26.24
C LEU A 255 -4.50 -3.12 26.72
N TYR A 256 -4.07 -4.18 27.40
CA TYR A 256 -4.95 -5.24 27.88
C TYR A 256 -5.21 -5.13 29.37
N ARG A 257 -6.40 -5.55 29.78
CA ARG A 257 -6.89 -5.44 31.15
C ARG A 257 -6.35 -6.60 32.01
N SER A 258 -5.99 -6.27 33.26
CA SER A 258 -5.78 -7.22 34.36
C SER A 258 -6.85 -7.02 35.41
N VAL A 259 -7.25 -8.09 36.10
CA VAL A 259 -8.21 -8.06 37.20
C VAL A 259 -7.49 -8.51 38.47
N LEU A 260 -7.50 -7.66 39.48
CA LEU A 260 -6.81 -7.92 40.77
C LEU A 260 -7.79 -8.33 41.87
N ASN A 261 -7.28 -8.92 42.92
CA ASN A 261 -8.02 -9.34 44.12
C ASN A 261 -9.18 -10.32 43.83
N VAL A 262 -9.02 -11.16 42.80
CA VAL A 262 -10.01 -12.16 42.39
C VAL A 262 -10.04 -13.29 43.43
N ASP A 263 -11.22 -13.61 43.94
CA ASP A 263 -11.46 -14.76 44.80
C ASP A 263 -11.99 -15.96 43.97
N ARG A 264 -12.21 -17.08 44.65
CA ARG A 264 -12.69 -18.32 44.03
C ARG A 264 -14.03 -18.16 43.31
N ALA A 265 -14.95 -17.37 43.84
CA ALA A 265 -16.30 -17.23 43.31
C ALA A 265 -16.31 -16.39 42.01
N SER A 266 -15.43 -15.40 41.93
CA SER A 266 -15.31 -14.47 40.75
C SER A 266 -14.30 -14.93 39.70
N LEU A 267 -13.71 -16.13 39.83
CA LEU A 267 -12.62 -16.60 38.97
C LEU A 267 -13.02 -16.70 37.47
N ALA A 268 -14.20 -17.30 37.21
CA ALA A 268 -14.70 -17.46 35.85
C ALA A 268 -15.05 -16.12 35.17
N ASP A 269 -15.67 -15.21 35.92
CA ASP A 269 -16.03 -13.87 35.43
C ASP A 269 -14.79 -13.02 35.20
N ALA A 270 -13.79 -13.11 36.08
CA ALA A 270 -12.52 -12.43 35.91
C ALA A 270 -11.75 -12.95 34.66
N TYR A 271 -11.80 -14.26 34.39
CA TYR A 271 -11.24 -14.83 33.15
C TYR A 271 -11.90 -14.23 31.91
N LYS A 272 -13.25 -14.25 31.86
CA LYS A 272 -14.01 -13.64 30.74
C LYS A 272 -13.70 -12.16 30.57
N GLU A 273 -13.53 -11.42 31.66
CA GLU A 273 -13.22 -10.00 31.65
C GLU A 273 -11.83 -9.72 31.04
N VAL A 274 -10.81 -10.56 31.34
CA VAL A 274 -9.50 -10.44 30.73
C VAL A 274 -9.57 -10.74 29.25
N ILE A 275 -10.30 -11.80 28.82
CA ILE A 275 -10.50 -12.12 27.41
C ILE A 275 -11.26 -10.99 26.69
N ALA A 276 -12.30 -10.43 27.30
CA ALA A 276 -13.04 -9.28 26.77
C ALA A 276 -12.12 -8.06 26.57
N GLY A 277 -11.09 -7.92 27.42
CA GLY A 277 -10.07 -6.87 27.31
C GLY A 277 -9.33 -6.88 25.96
N LYS A 278 -9.23 -8.02 25.26
CA LYS A 278 -8.72 -8.15 23.87
C LYS A 278 -9.46 -7.21 22.90
N TYR A 279 -10.75 -6.95 23.17
CA TYR A 279 -11.64 -6.14 22.34
C TYR A 279 -11.88 -4.72 22.91
N GLY A 280 -11.05 -4.29 23.86
CA GLY A 280 -11.06 -2.91 24.34
C GLY A 280 -10.73 -1.91 23.22
N THR A 281 -11.34 -0.74 23.24
CA THR A 281 -11.19 0.32 22.23
C THR A 281 -9.73 0.61 21.89
N LYS A 282 -8.88 0.76 22.91
CA LYS A 282 -7.42 1.00 22.76
C LYS A 282 -6.73 -0.13 22.01
N ALA A 283 -7.02 -1.38 22.40
CA ALA A 283 -6.40 -2.56 21.84
C ALA A 283 -6.83 -2.79 20.37
N VAL A 284 -8.09 -2.54 20.03
CA VAL A 284 -8.61 -2.64 18.68
C VAL A 284 -8.03 -1.55 17.78
N ALA A 285 -7.99 -0.29 18.23
CA ALA A 285 -7.42 0.83 17.49
C ALA A 285 -5.92 0.60 17.20
N TYR A 286 -5.16 0.20 18.21
CA TYR A 286 -3.73 -0.07 18.09
C TYR A 286 -3.44 -1.20 17.10
N ARG A 287 -4.10 -2.36 17.27
CA ARG A 287 -3.90 -3.52 16.36
C ARG A 287 -4.17 -3.15 14.91
N ARG A 288 -5.26 -2.44 14.65
CA ARG A 288 -5.62 -2.01 13.30
C ARG A 288 -4.56 -1.12 12.66
N LYS A 289 -4.07 -0.14 13.44
CA LYS A 289 -3.03 0.78 12.97
C LYS A 289 -1.72 0.06 12.68
N ARG A 290 -1.40 -0.98 13.45
CA ARG A 290 -0.17 -1.78 13.31
C ARG A 290 -0.31 -2.97 12.36
N GLY A 291 -1.45 -3.13 11.67
CA GLY A 291 -1.65 -4.21 10.70
C GLY A 291 -1.78 -5.60 11.33
N TYR A 292 -2.44 -5.68 12.49
CA TYR A 292 -2.80 -6.95 13.13
C TYR A 292 -4.30 -7.19 12.99
N ARG A 293 -4.69 -8.37 12.51
CA ARG A 293 -6.07 -8.84 12.58
C ARG A 293 -6.35 -9.30 14.01
N HIS A 294 -7.62 -9.30 14.43
CA HIS A 294 -7.97 -9.79 15.78
C HIS A 294 -7.66 -11.29 15.96
N GLU A 295 -7.69 -12.06 14.87
CA GLU A 295 -7.34 -13.50 14.81
C GLU A 295 -5.81 -13.73 14.92
N ASP A 296 -4.97 -12.75 14.63
CA ASP A 296 -3.51 -12.88 14.71
C ASP A 296 -3.00 -12.86 16.16
N ILE A 297 -3.84 -12.50 17.12
CA ILE A 297 -3.50 -12.37 18.53
C ILE A 297 -4.42 -13.22 19.37
N GLU A 298 -3.87 -14.28 19.97
CA GLU A 298 -4.60 -15.05 20.97
C GLU A 298 -4.23 -14.60 22.39
N MET A 299 -5.24 -14.62 23.29
CA MET A 299 -5.10 -14.16 24.65
C MET A 299 -4.91 -15.35 25.60
N CYS A 300 -3.83 -15.33 26.35
CA CYS A 300 -3.64 -16.21 27.50
C CYS A 300 -3.89 -15.42 28.79
N VAL A 301 -4.19 -16.11 29.89
CA VAL A 301 -4.45 -15.46 31.16
C VAL A 301 -3.58 -16.08 32.26
N GLY A 302 -2.65 -15.30 32.78
CA GLY A 302 -1.88 -15.67 33.98
C GLY A 302 -2.72 -15.46 35.23
N CYS A 303 -2.85 -16.50 36.04
CA CYS A 303 -3.50 -16.48 37.34
C CYS A 303 -2.40 -16.64 38.41
N VAL A 304 -2.00 -15.53 39.03
CA VAL A 304 -0.91 -15.51 40.04
C VAL A 304 -1.40 -15.02 41.37
N ALA A 305 -0.87 -15.60 42.45
CA ALA A 305 -1.20 -15.19 43.82
C ALA A 305 -0.87 -13.70 44.05
N MET A 306 -1.77 -12.97 44.69
CA MET A 306 -1.50 -11.58 45.05
C MET A 306 -0.38 -11.53 46.11
N VAL A 307 0.57 -10.61 45.90
CA VAL A 307 1.61 -10.30 46.87
C VAL A 307 1.08 -9.21 47.81
N ASP A 308 1.24 -9.42 49.13
CA ASP A 308 0.98 -8.38 50.10
C ASP A 308 2.10 -7.33 50.00
N ALA A 309 1.84 -6.32 49.18
CA ALA A 309 2.86 -5.37 48.74
C ALA A 309 3.03 -4.24 49.76
N LEU A 310 4.20 -4.13 50.37
CA LEU A 310 4.60 -2.96 51.18
C LEU A 310 5.04 -1.81 50.25
N VAL A 311 5.90 -2.13 49.27
CA VAL A 311 6.42 -1.21 48.24
C VAL A 311 6.51 -1.95 46.93
N SER A 312 6.11 -1.31 45.86
CA SER A 312 6.17 -1.85 44.52
C SER A 312 6.75 -0.83 43.55
N GLY A 313 7.14 -1.29 42.37
CA GLY A 313 7.68 -0.36 41.39
C GLY A 313 8.07 -0.99 40.08
N VAL A 314 8.75 -0.17 39.29
CA VAL A 314 9.31 -0.54 37.98
C VAL A 314 10.81 -0.21 37.98
N THR A 315 11.61 -1.14 37.53
CA THR A 315 13.07 -0.97 37.37
C THR A 315 13.48 -1.20 35.93
N TYR A 316 14.17 -0.22 35.36
CA TYR A 316 14.83 -0.34 34.07
C TYR A 316 16.30 -0.68 34.30
N SER A 317 16.78 -1.79 33.75
CA SER A 317 18.19 -2.22 33.91
C SER A 317 19.15 -1.25 33.25
N ARG A 318 18.68 -0.45 32.29
CA ARG A 318 19.33 0.74 31.73
C ARG A 318 18.34 1.89 31.71
N ASP A 319 18.80 3.09 32.06
CA ASP A 319 17.94 4.29 31.98
C ASP A 319 17.64 4.62 30.52
N PRO A 320 16.36 4.56 30.10
CA PRO A 320 15.98 4.86 28.74
C PRO A 320 16.14 6.35 28.37
N SER A 321 16.24 7.25 29.33
CA SER A 321 16.37 8.71 29.17
C SER A 321 17.83 9.21 29.27
N GLY A 322 18.78 8.39 29.73
CA GLY A 322 20.19 8.78 29.96
C GLY A 322 21.02 8.74 28.69
N ASP A 323 21.84 9.77 28.45
CA ASP A 323 22.71 9.85 27.28
C ASP A 323 23.85 8.79 27.29
N GLU A 324 24.26 8.29 28.47
CA GLU A 324 25.38 7.36 28.62
C GLU A 324 24.98 5.97 29.14
N ASN A 325 23.69 5.72 29.45
CA ASN A 325 23.16 4.41 29.88
C ASN A 325 23.91 3.71 31.04
N GLU A 326 24.62 4.48 31.86
CA GLU A 326 25.46 3.97 32.95
C GLU A 326 24.67 3.74 34.26
N THR A 327 23.38 4.07 34.27
CA THR A 327 22.52 3.98 35.46
C THR A 327 21.36 3.01 35.29
N ILE A 328 20.92 2.45 36.42
CA ILE A 328 19.68 1.70 36.60
C ILE A 328 18.65 2.67 37.13
N ARG A 329 17.48 2.76 36.48
CA ARG A 329 16.38 3.62 36.88
C ARG A 329 15.36 2.83 37.67
N ILE A 330 15.01 3.28 38.88
CA ILE A 330 14.03 2.64 39.74
C ILE A 330 12.94 3.66 40.10
N ASN A 331 11.70 3.32 39.79
CA ASN A 331 10.52 4.06 40.20
C ASN A 331 9.77 3.26 41.25
N ALA A 332 9.45 3.86 42.39
CA ALA A 332 8.85 3.17 43.54
C ALA A 332 7.62 3.90 44.07
N VAL A 333 6.67 3.13 44.62
CA VAL A 333 5.46 3.61 45.28
C VAL A 333 5.11 2.70 46.46
N SER A 334 4.56 3.25 47.53
CA SER A 334 4.03 2.46 48.62
C SER A 334 2.78 1.68 48.19
N GLY A 335 2.71 0.39 48.55
CA GLY A 335 1.62 -0.50 48.18
C GLY A 335 1.73 -1.08 46.78
N LEU A 336 0.61 -1.22 46.08
CA LEU A 336 0.53 -1.88 44.76
C LEU A 336 1.04 -0.98 43.60
N ALA A 337 1.75 -1.55 42.66
CA ALA A 337 2.33 -0.86 41.49
C ALA A 337 1.32 -0.30 40.48
N VAL A 338 0.01 -0.50 40.64
CA VAL A 338 -1.02 -0.11 39.65
C VAL A 338 -0.98 1.38 39.34
N SER A 339 -0.74 2.23 40.34
CA SER A 339 -0.63 3.68 40.18
C SER A 339 0.63 4.11 39.40
N VAL A 340 1.72 3.35 39.49
CA VAL A 340 2.97 3.58 38.75
C VAL A 340 2.76 3.28 37.29
N VAL A 341 2.18 2.12 36.99
CA VAL A 341 1.96 1.63 35.62
C VAL A 341 0.94 2.52 34.90
N ASN A 342 -0.07 3.03 35.60
CA ASN A 342 -1.08 3.92 35.02
C ASN A 342 -0.65 5.40 34.99
N GLY A 343 0.44 5.77 35.65
CA GLY A 343 0.92 7.17 35.74
C GLY A 343 0.00 8.11 36.53
N THR A 344 -0.86 7.56 37.40
CA THR A 344 -1.87 8.34 38.14
C THR A 344 -1.37 8.93 39.44
N GLN A 345 -0.20 8.48 39.91
CA GLN A 345 0.38 9.00 41.17
C GLN A 345 1.89 9.32 40.93
N PRO A 346 2.39 10.37 41.62
CA PRO A 346 3.82 10.65 41.64
C PRO A 346 4.59 9.49 42.29
N THR A 347 5.70 9.12 41.70
CA THR A 347 6.57 8.02 42.17
C THR A 347 7.90 8.56 42.64
N ASP A 348 8.51 7.92 43.63
CA ASP A 348 9.89 8.16 43.97
C ASP A 348 10.81 7.66 42.87
N LEU A 349 11.78 8.45 42.48
CA LEU A 349 12.78 8.13 41.42
C LEU A 349 14.15 7.94 42.05
N TYR A 350 14.81 6.84 41.71
CA TYR A 350 16.19 6.56 42.10
C TYR A 350 16.99 6.19 40.85
N LEU A 351 18.19 6.79 40.73
CA LEU A 351 19.21 6.38 39.74
C LEU A 351 20.38 5.73 40.48
N VAL A 352 20.66 4.48 40.16
CA VAL A 352 21.67 3.67 40.80
C VAL A 352 22.74 3.29 39.78
N SER A 353 24.05 3.38 40.18
CA SER A 353 25.15 2.99 39.28
C SER A 353 25.06 1.51 38.92
N ARG A 354 25.34 1.21 37.63
CA ARG A 354 25.46 -0.17 37.16
C ARG A 354 26.72 -0.88 37.65
N GLU A 355 27.75 -0.10 38.00
CA GLU A 355 28.97 -0.61 38.53
C GLU A 355 28.87 -0.90 40.05
N LYS A 356 29.50 -1.98 40.49
CA LYS A 356 29.60 -2.29 41.92
C LYS A 356 30.39 -1.19 42.63
N PRO A 357 30.00 -0.77 43.84
CA PRO A 357 29.01 -1.36 44.77
C PRO A 357 27.56 -0.92 44.55
N HIS A 358 27.16 -0.41 43.37
CA HIS A 358 25.81 0.07 43.07
C HIS A 358 25.39 1.29 43.89
N THR A 359 26.18 2.34 43.78
CA THR A 359 25.94 3.58 44.53
C THR A 359 24.70 4.32 44.03
N LEU A 360 23.99 4.95 44.94
CA LEU A 360 22.88 5.86 44.60
C LEU A 360 23.49 7.14 43.99
N VAL A 361 23.18 7.40 42.72
CA VAL A 361 23.66 8.56 41.97
C VAL A 361 22.73 9.76 42.14
N PHE A 362 21.41 9.50 42.14
CA PHE A 362 20.37 10.51 42.24
C PHE A 362 19.12 9.94 42.88
N SER A 363 18.42 10.76 43.67
CA SER A 363 17.09 10.42 44.18
C SER A 363 16.18 11.63 44.25
N GLU A 364 14.93 11.44 43.86
CA GLU A 364 13.86 12.42 43.96
C GLU A 364 12.66 11.78 44.66
N ILE A 365 12.34 12.21 45.88
CA ILE A 365 11.26 11.68 46.66
C ILE A 365 10.03 12.56 46.48
N ARG A 366 9.00 12.01 45.85
CA ARG A 366 7.77 12.70 45.44
C ARG A 366 6.53 12.27 46.23
N GLN A 367 6.60 11.17 47.00
CA GLN A 367 5.48 10.73 47.82
C GLN A 367 5.37 11.61 49.06
N ASN A 368 4.16 12.14 49.34
CA ASN A 368 3.74 12.90 50.52
C ASN A 368 3.66 14.43 50.46
N SER A 369 3.53 15.03 49.29
CA SER A 369 3.12 16.45 49.22
C SER A 369 1.62 16.68 49.59
N LEU A 370 0.83 15.63 49.80
CA LEU A 370 -0.63 15.73 50.01
C LEU A 370 -1.08 15.85 51.47
N HIS A 371 -0.22 15.57 52.46
CA HIS A 371 -0.54 15.81 53.86
C HIS A 371 0.66 16.47 54.56
N GLY A 372 0.60 17.79 54.65
CA GLY A 372 1.65 18.62 55.27
C GLY A 372 2.12 18.16 56.63
N THR A 373 3.42 18.38 56.88
CA THR A 373 4.16 18.41 58.14
C THR A 373 5.17 17.33 58.51
N HIS A 374 5.47 16.32 57.68
CA HIS A 374 6.66 15.48 57.92
C HIS A 374 7.50 15.32 56.67
N ALA A 375 8.84 15.34 56.81
CA ALA A 375 9.76 15.05 55.74
C ALA A 375 9.42 13.71 55.11
N ALA A 376 9.21 13.71 53.77
CA ALA A 376 8.86 12.51 52.99
C ALA A 376 9.91 11.40 53.23
N ALA A 377 9.48 10.27 53.81
CA ALA A 377 10.35 9.12 53.98
C ALA A 377 10.52 8.42 52.65
N ALA A 378 11.74 8.12 52.25
CA ALA A 378 12.07 7.37 51.07
C ALA A 378 11.36 6.01 51.06
N SER A 379 10.74 5.63 49.90
CA SER A 379 10.03 4.36 49.78
C SER A 379 10.92 3.16 49.89
N LEU A 380 12.22 3.28 49.56
CA LEU A 380 13.20 2.22 49.54
C LEU A 380 14.42 2.52 50.39
N THR A 381 14.90 1.50 51.07
CA THR A 381 16.18 1.51 51.76
C THR A 381 17.33 1.27 50.77
N TYR A 382 18.55 1.66 51.16
CA TYR A 382 19.77 1.41 50.32
C TYR A 382 20.00 -0.07 50.02
N GLY A 383 19.74 -0.96 51.00
CA GLY A 383 19.80 -2.41 50.82
C GLY A 383 18.82 -2.94 49.76
N GLN A 384 17.60 -2.38 49.70
CA GLN A 384 16.60 -2.73 48.69
C GLN A 384 16.99 -2.19 47.28
N LEU A 385 17.51 -0.97 47.21
CA LEU A 385 18.06 -0.41 45.96
C LEU A 385 19.18 -1.26 45.39
N LYS A 386 20.11 -1.68 46.23
CA LYS A 386 21.22 -2.58 45.82
C LYS A 386 20.68 -3.92 45.31
N LYS A 387 19.73 -4.54 46.04
CA LYS A 387 19.08 -5.79 45.66
C LYS A 387 18.36 -5.69 44.30
N LEU A 388 17.65 -4.60 44.05
CA LEU A 388 16.99 -4.33 42.75
C LEU A 388 18.03 -4.16 41.64
N ALA A 389 19.13 -3.46 41.89
CA ALA A 389 20.17 -3.28 40.89
C ALA A 389 20.84 -4.63 40.51
N GLU A 390 21.21 -5.46 41.50
CA GLU A 390 21.75 -6.79 41.28
C GLU A 390 20.76 -7.69 40.51
N THR A 391 19.48 -7.63 40.88
CA THR A 391 18.39 -8.36 40.20
C THR A 391 18.26 -7.93 38.74
N ALA A 392 18.20 -6.60 38.50
CA ALA A 392 18.05 -6.04 37.15
C ALA A 392 19.21 -6.45 36.23
N LEU A 393 20.43 -6.41 36.71
CA LEU A 393 21.63 -6.84 35.95
C LEU A 393 21.65 -8.35 35.71
N THR A 394 21.21 -9.15 36.68
CA THR A 394 21.09 -10.60 36.51
C THR A 394 20.09 -10.97 35.42
N LEU A 395 18.93 -10.32 35.41
CA LEU A 395 17.91 -10.51 34.40
C LEU A 395 18.38 -10.02 33.04
N GLU A 396 19.00 -8.84 32.96
CA GLU A 396 19.61 -8.34 31.70
C GLU A 396 20.62 -9.33 31.12
N HIS A 397 21.47 -9.86 31.95
CA HIS A 397 22.47 -10.86 31.51
C HIS A 397 21.80 -12.15 31.01
N HIS A 398 20.80 -12.67 31.74
CA HIS A 398 20.08 -13.90 31.37
C HIS A 398 19.31 -13.74 30.07
N PHE A 399 18.62 -12.63 29.89
CA PHE A 399 17.81 -12.37 28.69
C PHE A 399 18.63 -11.82 27.51
N GLY A 400 19.86 -11.36 27.73
CA GLY A 400 20.75 -10.80 26.71
C GLY A 400 20.32 -9.42 26.17
N ALA A 401 19.43 -8.74 26.87
CA ALA A 401 18.90 -7.42 26.49
C ALA A 401 18.49 -6.63 27.74
N PRO A 402 18.52 -5.29 27.70
CA PRO A 402 18.01 -4.46 28.79
C PRO A 402 16.57 -4.82 29.16
N GLN A 403 16.24 -4.77 30.44
CA GLN A 403 14.98 -5.24 30.99
C GLN A 403 14.16 -4.11 31.63
N ASP A 404 12.85 -4.19 31.45
CA ASP A 404 11.81 -3.49 32.21
C ASP A 404 11.18 -4.51 33.15
N ILE A 405 11.29 -4.24 34.47
CA ILE A 405 11.00 -5.20 35.55
C ILE A 405 9.96 -4.60 36.49
N GLU A 406 8.78 -5.22 36.57
CA GLU A 406 7.82 -4.95 37.62
C GLU A 406 8.14 -5.81 38.85
N TRP A 407 8.16 -5.20 40.02
CA TRP A 407 8.54 -5.87 41.26
C TRP A 407 7.71 -5.38 42.46
N SER A 408 7.76 -6.17 43.55
CA SER A 408 7.17 -5.82 44.81
C SER A 408 7.98 -6.37 45.97
N PHE A 409 8.11 -5.62 47.04
CA PHE A 409 8.55 -6.10 48.36
C PHE A 409 7.36 -6.36 49.28
N ASP A 410 7.36 -7.52 49.91
CA ASP A 410 6.40 -7.82 50.97
C ASP A 410 6.85 -7.24 52.32
N PRO A 411 5.98 -7.27 53.37
CA PRO A 411 6.32 -6.78 54.72
C PRO A 411 7.52 -7.51 55.36
N GLN A 412 7.89 -8.71 54.87
CA GLN A 412 9.03 -9.47 55.32
C GLN A 412 10.33 -9.09 54.57
N GLY A 413 10.26 -8.15 53.66
CA GLY A 413 11.39 -7.70 52.84
C GLY A 413 11.83 -8.68 51.73
N ARG A 414 10.98 -9.62 51.34
CA ARG A 414 11.19 -10.51 50.19
C ARG A 414 10.84 -9.79 48.92
N LEU A 415 11.75 -9.84 47.95
CA LEU A 415 11.51 -9.26 46.62
C LEU A 415 10.81 -10.29 45.74
N PHE A 416 9.69 -9.91 45.16
CA PHE A 416 8.96 -10.67 44.12
C PHE A 416 9.08 -9.96 42.79
N ILE A 417 9.45 -10.71 41.75
CA ILE A 417 9.38 -10.24 40.35
C ILE A 417 7.99 -10.56 39.81
N LEU A 418 7.29 -9.54 39.36
CA LEU A 418 5.92 -9.64 38.87
C LEU A 418 5.86 -9.72 37.36
N GLN A 419 6.84 -9.10 36.67
CA GLN A 419 6.98 -9.13 35.20
C GLN A 419 8.42 -8.77 34.82
N SER A 420 8.93 -9.35 33.75
CA SER A 420 10.19 -8.91 33.11
C SER A 420 10.03 -8.95 31.59
N ARG A 421 10.38 -7.87 30.93
CA ARG A 421 10.35 -7.78 29.48
C ARG A 421 11.60 -7.09 28.93
N SER A 422 12.04 -7.52 27.75
CA SER A 422 13.15 -6.90 27.07
C SER A 422 12.74 -5.56 26.46
N ILE A 423 13.56 -4.55 26.65
CA ILE A 423 13.38 -3.24 26.00
C ILE A 423 14.16 -3.27 24.68
N PRO A 424 13.57 -2.96 23.54
CA PRO A 424 14.31 -2.78 22.29
C PRO A 424 15.19 -1.53 22.42
N PHE A 425 16.47 -1.75 22.69
CA PHE A 425 17.46 -0.68 22.69
C PHE A 425 17.90 -0.43 21.24
N HIS A 426 17.37 0.59 20.61
CA HIS A 426 18.00 1.14 19.42
C HIS A 426 19.23 1.90 19.91
N ARG A 427 20.42 1.28 19.76
CA ARG A 427 21.69 1.99 19.87
C ARG A 427 21.53 3.18 18.92
N GLN A 428 21.41 4.37 19.49
CA GLN A 428 21.47 5.59 18.70
C GLN A 428 22.83 5.55 18.03
N GLU A 429 22.87 5.24 16.72
CA GLU A 429 24.00 5.70 15.93
C GLU A 429 24.09 7.19 16.20
N THR A 430 25.22 7.59 16.67
CA THR A 430 25.58 8.98 16.91
C THR A 430 25.51 9.76 15.59
N LEU A 431 24.30 10.04 15.17
CA LEU A 431 24.04 11.13 14.26
C LEU A 431 24.02 12.39 15.13
N ASP A 432 25.14 13.07 15.10
CA ASP A 432 25.47 14.41 15.56
C ASP A 432 24.66 14.98 16.74
N LYS A 433 25.42 15.49 17.73
CA LYS A 433 24.93 16.37 18.79
C LYS A 433 23.80 17.24 18.26
N PRO A 434 22.73 17.46 19.05
CA PRO A 434 21.66 18.35 18.62
C PRO A 434 22.29 19.62 18.04
N ALA A 435 22.08 19.86 16.77
CA ALA A 435 22.48 21.11 16.16
C ALA A 435 21.87 22.19 17.04
N ALA A 436 22.72 23.01 17.63
CA ALA A 436 22.30 24.22 18.32
C ALA A 436 21.26 24.91 17.43
N PRO A 437 20.25 25.59 18.00
CA PRO A 437 19.19 26.20 17.24
C PRO A 437 19.84 27.02 16.14
N SER A 438 19.67 26.54 14.90
CA SER A 438 20.20 27.21 13.72
C SER A 438 19.60 28.62 13.64
N THR A 439 20.44 29.55 13.55
CA THR A 439 20.39 30.99 13.40
C THR A 439 19.30 31.56 12.47
N SER A 440 18.02 31.27 12.73
CA SER A 440 16.92 32.14 12.31
C SER A 440 16.36 32.79 13.58
N GLY A 441 16.50 34.09 13.69
CA GLY A 441 16.45 34.92 14.91
C GLY A 441 15.14 35.03 15.67
N GLU A 442 14.32 33.96 15.72
CA GLU A 442 13.08 33.94 16.55
C GLU A 442 13.24 32.96 17.69
N SER A 443 13.02 33.45 18.92
CA SER A 443 13.00 32.65 20.13
C SER A 443 11.81 31.71 20.12
N PRO A 444 11.95 30.46 20.59
CA PRO A 444 10.82 29.56 20.74
C PRO A 444 9.78 30.12 21.71
N LEU A 445 8.50 29.89 21.43
CA LEU A 445 7.38 30.27 22.32
C LEU A 445 7.49 29.58 23.67
N LEU A 446 7.86 28.28 23.65
CA LEU A 446 8.14 27.46 24.82
C LEU A 446 9.35 26.58 24.58
N PHE A 447 10.14 26.39 25.63
CA PHE A 447 11.32 25.52 25.61
C PHE A 447 11.39 24.69 26.89
N GLY A 448 11.61 23.38 26.73
CA GLY A 448 11.72 22.45 27.87
C GLY A 448 10.95 21.16 27.68
N GLY A 449 10.65 20.48 28.79
CA GLY A 449 9.98 19.20 28.78
C GLY A 449 10.88 18.02 28.42
N ILE A 450 10.28 16.86 28.24
CA ILE A 450 10.92 15.57 27.93
C ILE A 450 10.51 15.13 26.53
N CYS A 451 11.48 14.93 25.64
CA CYS A 451 11.23 14.40 24.31
C CYS A 451 10.95 12.89 24.39
N ALA A 452 9.69 12.50 24.30
CA ALA A 452 9.30 11.10 24.28
C ALA A 452 9.38 10.45 22.88
N SER A 453 9.18 11.24 21.82
CA SER A 453 9.34 10.81 20.42
C SER A 453 9.79 11.99 19.57
N ARG A 454 10.83 11.79 18.77
CA ARG A 454 11.44 12.84 17.93
C ARG A 454 10.56 13.15 16.72
N GLY A 455 10.72 14.34 16.17
CA GLY A 455 10.10 14.78 14.92
C GLY A 455 9.74 16.25 14.96
N ILE A 456 9.41 16.80 13.79
CA ILE A 456 8.98 18.20 13.62
C ILE A 456 7.63 18.17 12.91
N VAL A 457 6.67 18.92 13.43
CA VAL A 457 5.33 18.97 12.86
C VAL A 457 4.69 20.33 13.11
N CYS A 458 3.89 20.81 12.15
CA CYS A 458 3.01 21.96 12.29
C CYS A 458 1.56 21.48 12.39
N GLY A 459 0.77 22.08 13.29
CA GLY A 459 -0.64 21.74 13.42
C GLY A 459 -1.40 22.66 14.39
N GLU A 460 -2.73 22.56 14.31
CA GLU A 460 -3.67 23.23 15.23
C GLU A 460 -3.68 22.49 16.57
N ILE A 461 -3.61 23.21 17.70
CA ILE A 461 -3.72 22.62 19.04
C ILE A 461 -5.17 22.28 19.33
N MET A 462 -5.37 21.05 19.82
CA MET A 462 -6.62 20.61 20.42
C MET A 462 -6.36 20.06 21.83
N ARG A 463 -6.84 20.78 22.83
CA ARG A 463 -6.80 20.36 24.23
C ARG A 463 -7.95 19.40 24.50
N ILE A 464 -7.65 18.29 25.15
CA ILE A 464 -8.60 17.26 25.56
C ILE A 464 -8.44 17.02 27.06
N ASP A 465 -9.48 17.35 27.80
CA ASP A 465 -9.53 17.19 29.24
C ASP A 465 -10.49 16.05 29.67
N SER A 466 -11.37 15.59 28.78
CA SER A 466 -12.34 14.54 29.05
C SER A 466 -12.55 13.56 27.88
N VAL A 467 -13.02 12.34 28.19
CA VAL A 467 -13.30 11.31 27.16
C VAL A 467 -14.40 11.75 26.19
N THR A 468 -15.34 12.58 26.64
CA THR A 468 -16.42 13.12 25.81
C THR A 468 -15.91 14.08 24.72
N GLU A 469 -14.80 14.77 24.98
CA GLU A 469 -14.19 15.70 24.02
C GLU A 469 -13.38 15.00 22.92
N MET A 470 -13.03 13.72 23.13
CA MET A 470 -12.34 12.92 22.12
C MET A 470 -13.08 12.87 20.77
N GLN A 471 -14.40 12.94 20.78
CA GLN A 471 -15.26 12.90 19.60
C GLN A 471 -14.97 14.05 18.63
N GLY A 472 -14.74 15.25 19.18
CA GLY A 472 -14.45 16.46 18.41
C GLY A 472 -13.01 16.56 17.89
N PHE A 473 -12.13 15.59 18.18
CA PHE A 473 -10.72 15.68 17.82
C PHE A 473 -10.49 15.61 16.30
N LYS A 474 -9.95 16.69 15.74
CA LYS A 474 -9.66 16.81 14.30
C LYS A 474 -8.43 15.99 13.90
N LYS A 475 -8.50 15.33 12.76
CA LYS A 475 -7.34 14.62 12.17
C LYS A 475 -6.23 15.60 11.81
N GLY A 476 -5.00 15.29 12.24
CA GLY A 476 -3.84 16.14 11.99
C GLY A 476 -3.62 17.25 13.03
N ALA A 477 -4.51 17.38 14.03
CA ALA A 477 -4.29 18.32 15.12
C ALA A 477 -3.20 17.83 16.10
N ILE A 478 -2.61 18.76 16.84
CA ILE A 478 -1.68 18.47 17.93
C ILE A 478 -2.49 18.25 19.21
N LEU A 479 -2.35 17.07 19.79
CA LEU A 479 -3.04 16.70 21.02
C LEU A 479 -2.35 17.33 22.23
N LEU A 480 -3.05 18.20 22.97
CA LEU A 480 -2.61 18.77 24.23
C LEU A 480 -3.42 18.14 25.39
N VAL A 481 -2.74 17.54 26.34
CA VAL A 481 -3.37 16.91 27.51
C VAL A 481 -2.65 17.29 28.80
N GLU A 482 -3.34 17.29 29.94
CA GLU A 482 -2.73 17.50 31.22
C GLU A 482 -1.86 16.30 31.64
N HIS A 483 -2.43 15.09 31.55
CA HIS A 483 -1.75 13.84 31.87
C HIS A 483 -1.80 12.89 30.65
N PRO A 484 -0.69 12.21 30.30
CA PRO A 484 -0.65 11.28 29.16
C PRO A 484 -1.28 9.92 29.55
N LEU A 485 -2.58 9.93 29.84
CA LEU A 485 -3.31 8.73 30.24
C LEU A 485 -3.45 7.74 29.08
N PRO A 486 -3.46 6.42 29.34
CA PRO A 486 -3.68 5.40 28.33
C PRO A 486 -4.98 5.57 27.53
N GLU A 487 -5.95 6.30 28.08
CA GLU A 487 -7.25 6.57 27.43
C GLU A 487 -7.12 7.39 26.15
N TRP A 488 -6.08 8.19 26.03
CA TRP A 488 -5.81 9.02 24.86
C TRP A 488 -5.14 8.27 23.70
N ALA A 489 -4.73 7.00 23.89
CA ALA A 489 -4.07 6.22 22.86
C ALA A 489 -4.83 6.13 21.51
N PRO A 490 -6.19 6.04 21.46
CA PRO A 490 -6.92 6.09 20.19
C PRO A 490 -6.74 7.39 19.42
N LEU A 491 -6.53 8.53 20.11
CA LEU A 491 -6.31 9.83 19.49
C LEU A 491 -4.96 9.93 18.80
N LEU A 492 -3.93 9.22 19.30
CA LEU A 492 -2.62 9.21 18.66
C LEU A 492 -2.67 8.67 17.20
N GLY A 493 -3.70 7.89 16.87
CA GLY A 493 -3.95 7.47 15.50
C GLY A 493 -4.30 8.62 14.55
N ARG A 494 -4.82 9.73 15.09
CA ARG A 494 -5.31 10.90 14.36
C ARG A 494 -4.47 12.14 14.60
N ALA A 495 -3.74 12.20 15.73
CA ALA A 495 -2.89 13.33 16.11
C ALA A 495 -1.63 13.40 15.24
N SER A 496 -1.21 14.62 14.93
CA SER A 496 0.08 14.90 14.31
C SER A 496 1.22 14.94 15.34
N ALA A 497 0.92 15.35 16.58
CA ALA A 497 1.85 15.34 17.71
C ALA A 497 1.11 15.22 19.06
N LEU A 498 1.90 14.96 20.12
CA LEU A 498 1.44 14.94 21.51
C LEU A 498 2.24 15.96 22.34
N ILE A 499 1.54 16.79 23.09
CA ILE A 499 2.12 17.64 24.16
C ILE A 499 1.36 17.30 25.44
N ALA A 500 2.10 17.04 26.52
CA ALA A 500 1.49 16.79 27.83
C ALA A 500 2.14 17.65 28.91
N GLY A 501 1.30 18.23 29.78
CA GLY A 501 1.74 19.02 30.94
C GLY A 501 2.56 18.19 31.91
N HIS A 502 2.20 16.95 32.12
CA HIS A 502 2.88 15.99 32.97
C HIS A 502 3.25 14.72 32.22
N GLY A 503 3.95 13.81 32.86
CA GLY A 503 4.28 12.50 32.32
C GLY A 503 5.76 12.21 32.26
N SER A 504 6.06 10.95 31.98
CA SER A 504 7.43 10.45 31.86
C SER A 504 7.64 9.76 30.51
N GLU A 505 8.87 9.67 30.08
CA GLU A 505 9.26 8.96 28.85
C GLU A 505 8.92 7.45 28.90
N ALA A 506 8.85 6.88 30.10
CA ALA A 506 8.48 5.50 30.34
C ALA A 506 6.96 5.23 30.35
N GLY A 507 6.15 6.29 30.28
CA GLY A 507 4.69 6.17 30.28
C GLY A 507 4.14 5.44 29.05
N HIS A 508 2.94 4.85 29.22
CA HIS A 508 2.27 4.11 28.14
C HIS A 508 2.10 4.96 26.86
N LEU A 509 1.60 6.20 27.02
CA LEU A 509 1.35 7.07 25.87
C LEU A 509 2.65 7.52 25.17
N ALA A 510 3.75 7.68 25.94
CA ALA A 510 5.08 7.94 25.40
C ALA A 510 5.58 6.77 24.53
N THR A 511 5.37 5.55 24.99
CA THR A 511 5.72 4.33 24.23
C THR A 511 4.91 4.24 22.95
N VAL A 512 3.59 4.46 23.01
CA VAL A 512 2.72 4.44 21.84
C VAL A 512 3.11 5.56 20.85
N ALA A 513 3.45 6.75 21.33
CA ALA A 513 3.90 7.86 20.48
C ALA A 513 5.21 7.50 19.73
N ARG A 514 6.18 6.86 20.41
CA ARG A 514 7.41 6.36 19.75
C ARG A 514 7.12 5.30 18.69
N GLU A 515 6.27 4.36 19.01
CA GLU A 515 5.90 3.29 18.09
C GLU A 515 5.19 3.81 16.84
N PHE A 516 4.36 4.83 16.97
CA PHE A 516 3.66 5.46 15.86
C PHE A 516 4.49 6.57 15.19
N ALA A 517 5.72 6.79 15.66
CA ALA A 517 6.59 7.89 15.21
C ALA A 517 5.89 9.26 15.24
N ILE A 518 5.03 9.48 16.26
CA ILE A 518 4.35 10.75 16.47
C ILE A 518 5.24 11.61 17.37
N PRO A 519 5.64 12.81 16.95
CA PRO A 519 6.42 13.72 17.79
C PRO A 519 5.73 13.95 19.13
N ALA A 520 6.45 13.77 20.25
CA ALA A 520 5.86 13.87 21.58
C ALA A 520 6.78 14.60 22.57
N LEU A 521 6.22 15.60 23.22
CA LEU A 521 6.86 16.37 24.28
C LEU A 521 6.02 16.27 25.57
N LEU A 522 6.64 15.78 26.62
CA LEU A 522 5.98 15.53 27.91
C LEU A 522 6.60 16.39 29.02
N ASN A 523 5.93 16.47 30.18
CA ASN A 523 6.37 17.19 31.37
C ASN A 523 6.68 18.67 31.05
N LEU A 524 5.72 19.34 30.40
CA LEU A 524 5.78 20.78 30.09
C LEU A 524 4.49 21.45 30.62
N PRO A 525 4.36 21.69 31.94
CA PRO A 525 3.15 22.26 32.54
C PRO A 525 2.81 23.65 31.99
N GLU A 526 3.81 24.43 31.59
CA GLU A 526 3.63 25.76 31.00
C GLU A 526 2.84 25.72 29.70
N ALA A 527 2.86 24.58 28.98
CA ALA A 527 2.08 24.38 27.75
C ALA A 527 0.56 24.50 28.02
N LEU A 528 0.07 24.05 29.17
CA LEU A 528 -1.35 24.09 29.54
C LEU A 528 -1.89 25.50 29.71
N THR A 529 -1.03 26.48 30.04
CA THR A 529 -1.39 27.89 30.24
C THR A 529 -1.05 28.78 29.05
N THR A 530 -0.06 28.40 28.24
CA THR A 530 0.47 29.24 27.14
C THR A 530 -0.16 28.88 25.79
N LEU A 531 -0.53 27.62 25.61
CA LEU A 531 -1.06 27.10 24.34
C LEU A 531 -2.59 27.09 24.39
N GLU A 532 -3.19 28.00 23.63
CA GLU A 532 -4.65 28.10 23.50
C GLU A 532 -5.17 27.09 22.47
N ASN A 533 -6.39 26.60 22.71
CA ASN A 533 -7.11 25.71 21.80
C ASN A 533 -7.32 26.42 20.44
N GLY A 534 -7.04 25.76 19.34
CA GLY A 534 -7.15 26.33 17.99
C GLY A 534 -5.92 27.08 17.50
N ARG A 535 -4.89 27.30 18.35
CA ARG A 535 -3.65 27.95 17.92
C ARG A 535 -2.82 27.03 17.03
N ILE A 536 -2.25 27.57 15.96
CA ILE A 536 -1.33 26.83 15.07
C ILE A 536 0.09 27.02 15.60
N ILE A 537 0.80 25.91 15.79
CA ILE A 537 2.19 25.89 16.26
C ILE A 537 3.04 24.92 15.45
N THR A 538 4.36 25.14 15.53
CA THR A 538 5.36 24.14 15.10
C THR A 538 6.03 23.55 16.32
N LEU A 539 5.89 22.23 16.48
CA LEU A 539 6.60 21.46 17.50
C LEU A 539 7.87 20.87 16.90
N ASN A 540 9.03 21.17 17.48
CA ASN A 540 10.26 20.41 17.30
C ASN A 540 10.54 19.62 18.59
N ALA A 541 10.08 18.38 18.64
CA ALA A 541 10.20 17.56 19.84
C ALA A 541 11.67 17.20 20.16
N ALA A 542 12.51 17.00 19.14
CA ALA A 542 13.93 16.71 19.32
C ALA A 542 14.70 17.87 19.99
N ALA A 543 14.39 19.10 19.58
CA ALA A 543 14.96 20.33 20.16
C ALA A 543 14.25 20.75 21.45
N ARG A 544 13.17 20.08 21.86
CA ARG A 544 12.29 20.43 23.01
C ARG A 544 11.76 21.86 22.89
N ALA A 545 11.40 22.29 21.69
CA ALA A 545 11.01 23.67 21.39
C ALA A 545 9.66 23.71 20.67
N ILE A 546 8.86 24.70 21.01
CA ILE A 546 7.57 25.01 20.38
C ILE A 546 7.66 26.43 19.82
N TYR A 547 7.32 26.59 18.56
CA TYR A 547 7.33 27.87 17.85
C TYR A 547 5.92 28.30 17.48
N ASP A 548 5.67 29.59 17.41
CA ASP A 548 4.39 30.12 16.97
C ASP A 548 4.23 30.00 15.45
N GLY A 549 3.03 29.65 14.98
CA GLY A 549 2.74 29.47 13.56
C GLY A 549 3.39 28.26 12.92
N CYS A 550 3.31 28.18 11.58
CA CYS A 550 3.89 27.11 10.80
C CYS A 550 5.26 27.50 10.24
N ARG A 551 6.32 26.80 10.64
CA ARG A 551 7.73 27.07 10.26
C ARG A 551 8.14 26.08 9.16
N GLU A 552 8.03 26.52 7.90
CA GLU A 552 8.38 25.69 6.73
C GLU A 552 9.88 25.32 6.69
N ASP A 553 10.75 26.22 7.19
CA ASP A 553 12.19 26.01 7.28
C ASP A 553 12.56 24.81 8.18
N LEU A 554 11.80 24.59 9.26
CA LEU A 554 11.99 23.45 10.16
C LEU A 554 11.37 22.17 9.61
N LEU A 555 10.26 22.27 8.91
CA LEU A 555 9.54 21.08 8.37
C LEU A 555 10.35 20.36 7.28
N GLN A 556 11.16 21.08 6.50
CA GLN A 556 12.02 20.47 5.45
C GLN A 556 13.13 19.57 6.02
N ILE A 557 13.45 19.67 7.30
CA ILE A 557 14.53 18.91 7.96
C ILE A 557 14.03 17.55 8.49
N GLY A 558 12.71 17.32 8.57
CA GLY A 558 12.09 16.34 9.48
C GLY A 558 11.44 15.08 8.90
N GLU A 559 11.43 14.81 7.60
CA GLU A 559 10.69 13.66 7.07
C GLU A 559 11.50 12.34 7.00
N VAL A 560 11.51 11.59 8.09
CA VAL A 560 11.71 10.13 8.03
C VAL A 560 10.35 9.46 8.27
N LYS A 561 9.58 9.20 7.20
CA LYS A 561 8.38 8.35 7.30
C LYS A 561 8.80 6.93 7.71
N ARG A 562 8.41 6.52 8.91
CA ARG A 562 8.56 5.11 9.34
C ARG A 562 7.34 4.33 8.86
N ASP A 563 7.59 3.15 8.32
CA ASP A 563 6.54 2.19 7.98
C ASP A 563 5.89 1.67 9.29
N VAL A 564 4.68 2.14 9.57
CA VAL A 564 3.92 1.81 10.79
C VAL A 564 3.55 0.33 10.84
N MET A 565 3.44 -0.32 9.66
CA MET A 565 3.05 -1.72 9.55
C MET A 565 4.23 -2.68 9.39
N ALA A 566 5.47 -2.17 9.47
CA ALA A 566 6.68 -2.98 9.27
C ALA A 566 6.66 -4.29 10.10
N GLY A 567 6.80 -5.43 9.41
CA GLY A 567 6.81 -6.76 10.02
C GLY A 567 5.45 -7.28 10.51
N SER A 568 4.34 -6.57 10.28
CA SER A 568 3.00 -7.02 10.68
C SER A 568 2.52 -8.24 9.88
N PRO A 569 1.58 -9.04 10.44
CA PRO A 569 0.96 -10.15 9.71
C PRO A 569 0.30 -9.71 8.40
N VAL A 570 -0.41 -8.59 8.40
CA VAL A 570 -1.05 -8.04 7.19
C VAL A 570 -0.01 -7.63 6.15
N GLN A 571 1.09 -6.98 6.54
CA GLN A 571 2.15 -6.63 5.60
C GLN A 571 2.80 -7.86 4.97
N ARG A 572 3.05 -8.92 5.76
CA ARG A 572 3.58 -10.20 5.22
C ARG A 572 2.64 -10.82 4.19
N ILE A 573 1.34 -10.87 4.48
CA ILE A 573 0.33 -11.36 3.54
C ILE A 573 0.36 -10.55 2.23
N VAL A 574 0.42 -9.22 2.32
CA VAL A 574 0.48 -8.35 1.14
C VAL A 574 1.80 -8.52 0.38
N THR A 575 2.93 -8.67 1.08
CA THR A 575 4.24 -8.94 0.46
C THR A 575 4.20 -10.24 -0.34
N GLU A 576 3.68 -11.33 0.23
CA GLU A 576 3.53 -12.62 -0.46
C GLU A 576 2.57 -12.50 -1.66
N ALA A 577 1.43 -11.83 -1.51
CA ALA A 577 0.47 -11.62 -2.58
C ALA A 577 1.06 -10.78 -3.74
N LEU A 578 1.81 -9.72 -3.43
CA LEU A 578 2.47 -8.89 -4.44
C LEU A 578 3.44 -9.68 -5.32
N GLN A 579 4.10 -10.74 -4.80
CA GLN A 579 4.99 -11.58 -5.59
C GLN A 579 4.26 -12.32 -6.73
N LEU A 580 2.98 -12.59 -6.57
CA LEU A 580 2.13 -13.23 -7.59
C LEU A 580 1.40 -12.21 -8.49
N ILE A 581 1.42 -10.93 -8.13
CA ILE A 581 0.63 -9.89 -8.81
C ILE A 581 1.50 -9.00 -9.67
N THR A 582 2.53 -8.36 -9.10
CA THR A 582 3.18 -7.20 -9.71
C THR A 582 4.47 -7.48 -10.49
N PRO A 583 5.29 -8.49 -10.21
CA PRO A 583 6.47 -8.74 -11.01
C PRO A 583 6.13 -9.01 -12.48
N LEU A 584 6.94 -8.45 -13.39
CA LEU A 584 6.81 -8.67 -14.83
C LEU A 584 8.04 -9.44 -15.32
N ASN A 585 7.86 -10.73 -15.61
CA ASN A 585 8.90 -11.64 -16.08
C ASN A 585 8.92 -11.70 -17.62
N LEU A 586 7.75 -11.61 -18.27
CA LEU A 586 7.61 -11.65 -19.72
C LEU A 586 7.86 -10.27 -20.37
N ASN A 587 9.11 -9.83 -20.41
CA ASN A 587 9.48 -8.49 -20.89
C ASN A 587 9.56 -8.37 -22.41
N ASP A 588 10.05 -9.42 -23.11
CA ASP A 588 10.30 -9.39 -24.55
C ASP A 588 9.28 -10.26 -25.32
N PRO A 589 8.35 -9.64 -26.08
CA PRO A 589 7.39 -10.36 -26.90
C PRO A 589 7.99 -11.19 -28.04
N ALA A 590 9.24 -10.88 -28.46
CA ALA A 590 9.96 -11.61 -29.52
C ALA A 590 10.70 -12.85 -28.97
N SER A 591 10.81 -12.99 -27.66
CA SER A 591 11.48 -14.12 -27.02
C SER A 591 10.73 -15.44 -27.25
N LEU A 592 11.47 -16.54 -27.42
CA LEU A 592 10.92 -17.91 -27.46
C LEU A 592 10.21 -18.29 -26.15
N GLN A 593 10.50 -17.59 -25.06
CA GLN A 593 9.85 -17.76 -23.76
C GLN A 593 8.53 -17.00 -23.63
N PHE A 594 8.14 -16.14 -24.59
CA PHE A 594 6.87 -15.42 -24.55
C PHE A 594 5.69 -16.35 -24.89
N LYS A 595 5.39 -17.26 -23.96
CA LYS A 595 4.33 -18.29 -24.07
C LYS A 595 3.51 -18.31 -22.77
N ALA A 596 2.24 -18.72 -22.86
CA ALA A 596 1.31 -18.80 -21.72
C ALA A 596 1.92 -19.54 -20.53
N LYS A 597 2.57 -20.69 -20.76
CA LYS A 597 3.18 -21.53 -19.72
C LYS A 597 4.29 -20.85 -18.89
N TRP A 598 4.81 -19.71 -19.32
CA TRP A 598 5.82 -18.92 -18.61
C TRP A 598 5.22 -17.70 -17.87
N CYS A 599 3.89 -17.58 -17.85
CA CYS A 599 3.24 -16.60 -16.99
C CYS A 599 3.30 -17.09 -15.54
N GLU A 600 4.01 -16.38 -14.69
CA GLU A 600 4.18 -16.68 -13.25
C GLU A 600 3.38 -15.72 -12.36
N THR A 601 2.95 -14.58 -12.90
CA THR A 601 2.23 -13.53 -12.19
C THR A 601 1.00 -13.06 -12.96
N LEU A 602 0.09 -12.36 -12.27
CA LEU A 602 -1.05 -11.71 -12.93
C LEU A 602 -0.58 -10.62 -13.93
N HIS A 603 0.54 -9.95 -13.65
CA HIS A 603 1.12 -8.96 -14.58
C HIS A 603 1.64 -9.64 -15.86
N ASP A 604 2.27 -10.81 -15.78
CA ASP A 604 2.66 -11.58 -16.96
C ASP A 604 1.45 -11.95 -17.81
N ILE A 605 0.33 -12.37 -17.17
CA ILE A 605 -0.91 -12.67 -17.89
C ILE A 605 -1.45 -11.43 -18.59
N THR A 606 -1.46 -10.26 -17.93
CA THR A 606 -1.92 -9.01 -18.57
C THR A 606 -1.05 -8.66 -19.77
N ARG A 607 0.26 -8.76 -19.62
CA ARG A 607 1.23 -8.51 -20.69
C ARG A 607 1.04 -9.47 -21.84
N PHE A 608 0.93 -10.76 -21.57
CA PHE A 608 0.70 -11.79 -22.57
C PHE A 608 -0.62 -11.57 -23.32
N CYS A 609 -1.72 -11.38 -22.59
CA CYS A 609 -3.04 -11.12 -23.19
C CYS A 609 -3.04 -9.90 -24.08
N HIS A 610 -2.42 -8.80 -23.65
CA HIS A 610 -2.32 -7.57 -24.43
C HIS A 610 -1.60 -7.82 -25.76
N GLU A 611 -0.39 -8.39 -25.75
CA GLU A 611 0.42 -8.63 -26.96
C GLU A 611 -0.26 -9.63 -27.92
N LYS A 612 -0.81 -10.73 -27.36
CA LYS A 612 -1.48 -11.72 -28.19
C LYS A 612 -2.80 -11.22 -28.76
N SER A 613 -3.55 -10.40 -28.04
CA SER A 613 -4.79 -9.80 -28.55
C SER A 613 -4.52 -8.88 -29.74
N VAL A 614 -3.45 -8.09 -29.67
CA VAL A 614 -2.99 -7.27 -30.80
C VAL A 614 -2.62 -8.16 -31.99
N THR A 615 -1.83 -9.22 -31.75
CA THR A 615 -1.45 -10.18 -32.79
C THR A 615 -2.68 -10.84 -33.45
N GLU A 616 -3.66 -11.32 -32.65
CA GLU A 616 -4.85 -11.97 -33.18
C GLU A 616 -5.78 -11.01 -33.95
N MET A 617 -5.82 -9.73 -33.57
CA MET A 617 -6.54 -8.71 -34.35
C MET A 617 -5.87 -8.46 -35.71
N PHE A 618 -4.54 -8.42 -35.79
CA PHE A 618 -3.82 -8.25 -37.05
C PHE A 618 -3.88 -9.51 -37.93
N ASN A 619 -3.73 -10.71 -37.36
CA ASN A 619 -3.78 -11.97 -38.10
C ASN A 619 -5.17 -12.26 -38.69
N PHE A 620 -6.25 -11.65 -38.16
CA PHE A 620 -7.57 -11.78 -38.74
C PHE A 620 -7.63 -11.25 -40.17
N GLY A 621 -6.96 -10.13 -40.44
CA GLY A 621 -6.85 -9.54 -41.76
C GLY A 621 -6.08 -10.47 -42.75
N GLU A 622 -5.09 -11.21 -42.27
CA GLU A 622 -4.31 -12.14 -43.07
C GLU A 622 -5.04 -13.47 -43.35
N LYS A 623 -5.72 -14.03 -42.34
CA LYS A 623 -6.41 -15.34 -42.40
C LYS A 623 -7.62 -15.33 -43.35
N TYR A 624 -8.30 -14.22 -43.44
CA TYR A 624 -9.54 -14.14 -44.23
C TYR A 624 -9.40 -13.40 -45.52
N ASN A 625 -8.12 -13.16 -46.04
CA ASN A 625 -7.87 -12.46 -47.31
C ASN A 625 -9.07 -11.59 -47.62
N PHE A 626 -9.19 -10.40 -46.99
CA PHE A 626 -10.37 -9.56 -47.22
C PHE A 626 -10.59 -9.50 -48.72
N HIS A 627 -11.57 -10.29 -49.20
CA HIS A 627 -11.92 -10.25 -50.62
C HIS A 627 -12.15 -8.77 -50.97
N GLU A 628 -11.76 -8.36 -52.17
CA GLU A 628 -11.84 -7.02 -52.70
C GLU A 628 -13.20 -6.33 -52.49
N GLY A 629 -14.21 -7.06 -52.02
CA GLY A 629 -15.57 -6.54 -51.71
C GLY A 629 -15.79 -6.00 -50.32
N ALA A 630 -15.01 -6.41 -49.27
CA ALA A 630 -15.23 -5.95 -47.89
C ALA A 630 -14.47 -4.66 -47.54
N ALA A 631 -13.32 -4.43 -48.15
CA ALA A 631 -12.56 -3.21 -48.05
C ALA A 631 -12.70 -2.39 -49.34
N LYS A 632 -13.05 -1.14 -49.21
CA LYS A 632 -13.20 -0.23 -50.37
C LYS A 632 -11.95 0.66 -50.46
N ARG A 633 -11.42 0.81 -51.68
CA ARG A 633 -10.33 1.74 -51.93
C ARG A 633 -10.85 3.18 -51.92
N LEU A 634 -10.25 3.99 -51.04
CA LEU A 634 -10.55 5.42 -50.99
C LEU A 634 -9.98 6.12 -52.23
N VAL A 635 -10.84 6.80 -52.96
CA VAL A 635 -10.45 7.60 -54.14
C VAL A 635 -10.09 8.99 -53.65
N GLY A 636 -8.83 9.42 -53.97
CA GLY A 636 -8.33 10.75 -53.56
C GLY A 636 -6.97 11.04 -54.22
N GLU A 637 -6.54 12.29 -54.21
CA GLU A 637 -5.26 12.77 -54.78
C GLU A 637 -4.03 12.50 -53.91
N VAL A 638 -4.23 11.92 -52.71
CA VAL A 638 -3.16 11.64 -51.75
C VAL A 638 -2.37 10.42 -52.24
N PRO A 639 -1.03 10.50 -52.33
CA PRO A 639 -0.21 9.34 -52.69
C PRO A 639 -0.38 8.20 -51.68
N LEU A 640 -0.23 6.98 -52.16
CA LEU A 640 -0.44 5.73 -51.40
C LEU A 640 -1.86 5.17 -51.55
N GLU A 641 -1.95 3.86 -51.30
CA GLU A 641 -3.25 3.17 -51.32
C GLU A 641 -3.89 3.24 -49.91
N TRP A 642 -5.11 3.75 -49.87
CA TRP A 642 -5.92 3.86 -48.69
C TRP A 642 -7.16 2.99 -48.85
N TRP A 643 -7.47 2.21 -47.85
CA TRP A 643 -8.58 1.27 -47.82
C TRP A 643 -9.48 1.55 -46.63
N VAL A 644 -10.75 1.45 -46.83
CA VAL A 644 -11.80 1.75 -45.79
C VAL A 644 -12.60 0.49 -45.55
N ILE A 645 -12.70 0.08 -44.31
CA ILE A 645 -13.57 -1.00 -43.82
C ILE A 645 -14.61 -0.37 -42.90
N ASP A 646 -15.89 -0.42 -43.33
CA ASP A 646 -17.01 0.05 -42.53
C ASP A 646 -17.45 -1.01 -41.52
N LEU A 647 -17.59 -0.63 -40.26
CA LEU A 647 -18.02 -1.51 -39.17
C LEU A 647 -19.55 -1.66 -39.08
N ALA A 648 -20.30 -0.59 -39.42
CA ALA A 648 -21.77 -0.63 -39.47
C ALA A 648 -22.42 0.61 -40.08
N ASP A 649 -21.98 1.81 -39.72
CA ASP A 649 -22.69 3.09 -39.97
C ASP A 649 -21.72 4.23 -40.38
N GLY A 650 -20.56 3.86 -40.92
CA GLY A 650 -19.51 4.80 -41.33
C GLY A 650 -19.76 5.42 -42.74
N PHE A 651 -20.65 4.85 -43.53
CA PHE A 651 -21.05 5.37 -44.84
C PHE A 651 -22.41 6.07 -44.79
N ARG A 652 -22.65 6.94 -45.77
CA ARG A 652 -23.91 7.71 -45.86
C ARG A 652 -25.08 6.77 -46.16
N GLU A 653 -26.20 6.90 -45.45
CA GLU A 653 -27.43 6.13 -45.68
C GLU A 653 -27.96 6.38 -47.11
N GLY A 654 -28.41 5.31 -47.78
CA GLY A 654 -29.01 5.36 -49.12
C GLY A 654 -28.04 5.42 -50.29
N GLY A 655 -26.72 5.29 -50.08
CA GLY A 655 -25.71 5.16 -51.13
C GLY A 655 -25.59 3.71 -51.66
N ASP A 656 -25.42 3.56 -52.99
CA ASP A 656 -25.08 2.26 -53.63
C ASP A 656 -23.57 2.00 -53.49
N PHE A 657 -23.19 1.30 -52.38
CA PHE A 657 -21.80 0.97 -52.11
C PHE A 657 -21.38 -0.41 -52.57
N GLN A 658 -21.98 -0.94 -53.65
CA GLN A 658 -21.59 -2.26 -54.20
C GLN A 658 -20.24 -2.26 -54.94
N GLY A 659 -19.71 -1.10 -55.32
CA GLY A 659 -18.42 -0.95 -55.99
C GLY A 659 -17.20 -1.12 -55.08
N PRO A 660 -15.98 -1.37 -55.68
CA PRO A 660 -14.73 -1.58 -54.96
C PRO A 660 -14.09 -0.29 -54.44
N THR A 661 -14.70 0.87 -54.72
CA THR A 661 -14.14 2.18 -54.36
C THR A 661 -15.14 2.98 -53.54
N VAL A 662 -14.66 3.96 -52.75
CA VAL A 662 -15.45 4.92 -51.97
C VAL A 662 -14.76 6.28 -52.02
N ARG A 663 -15.56 7.36 -52.02
CA ARG A 663 -15.08 8.73 -51.92
C ARG A 663 -15.24 9.27 -50.50
N ILE A 664 -14.44 10.26 -50.12
CA ILE A 664 -14.50 10.82 -48.79
C ILE A 664 -15.84 11.48 -48.43
N GLU A 665 -16.54 12.00 -49.45
CA GLU A 665 -17.86 12.62 -49.30
C GLU A 665 -18.96 11.59 -48.97
N GLU A 666 -18.72 10.32 -49.26
CA GLU A 666 -19.63 9.21 -48.99
C GLU A 666 -19.44 8.64 -47.57
N ILE A 667 -18.45 9.13 -46.83
CA ILE A 667 -18.11 8.69 -45.47
C ILE A 667 -18.68 9.68 -44.47
N VAL A 668 -19.43 9.18 -43.48
CA VAL A 668 -20.00 10.00 -42.38
C VAL A 668 -19.21 9.90 -41.07
N SER A 669 -18.18 9.10 -41.03
CA SER A 669 -17.30 8.97 -39.87
C SER A 669 -16.59 10.30 -39.53
N ALA A 670 -17.06 11.00 -38.53
CA ALA A 670 -16.48 12.27 -38.09
C ALA A 670 -14.95 12.17 -37.80
N PRO A 671 -14.46 11.16 -37.01
CA PRO A 671 -13.02 11.05 -36.78
C PRO A 671 -12.22 10.71 -38.05
N MET A 672 -12.76 9.89 -38.95
CA MET A 672 -12.05 9.61 -40.21
C MET A 672 -11.94 10.87 -41.08
N GLN A 673 -13.03 11.61 -41.23
CA GLN A 673 -13.03 12.87 -42.00
C GLN A 673 -12.01 13.87 -41.43
N ALA A 674 -11.90 13.97 -40.10
CA ALA A 674 -10.92 14.84 -39.46
C ALA A 674 -9.50 14.41 -39.77
N ILE A 675 -9.19 13.12 -39.67
CA ILE A 675 -7.83 12.56 -40.00
C ILE A 675 -7.54 12.82 -41.48
N TRP A 676 -8.50 12.56 -42.36
CA TRP A 676 -8.30 12.71 -43.81
C TRP A 676 -8.06 14.18 -44.21
N ARG A 677 -8.78 15.12 -43.62
CA ARG A 677 -8.49 16.56 -43.79
C ARG A 677 -7.05 16.91 -43.47
N GLY A 678 -6.48 16.32 -42.41
CA GLY A 678 -5.09 16.51 -42.08
C GLY A 678 -4.13 15.88 -43.07
N ILE A 679 -4.39 14.65 -43.51
CA ILE A 679 -3.59 13.91 -44.52
C ILE A 679 -3.56 14.68 -45.88
N SER A 680 -4.66 15.28 -46.27
CA SER A 680 -4.83 15.99 -47.54
C SER A 680 -4.52 17.49 -47.50
N ALA A 681 -4.19 18.07 -46.33
CA ALA A 681 -4.02 19.52 -46.12
C ALA A 681 -2.88 20.11 -46.96
N PHE A 682 -1.78 19.37 -47.12
CA PHE A 682 -0.60 19.77 -47.91
C PHE A 682 -0.12 18.63 -48.79
N PRO A 683 0.40 18.92 -50.00
CA PRO A 683 0.97 17.89 -50.86
C PRO A 683 2.24 17.31 -50.21
N TRP A 684 2.40 15.99 -50.25
CA TRP A 684 3.60 15.35 -49.72
C TRP A 684 4.75 15.54 -50.74
N GLU A 685 5.84 16.18 -50.31
CA GLU A 685 6.99 16.54 -51.13
C GLU A 685 7.92 15.33 -51.47
N GLY A 686 7.56 14.12 -50.99
CA GLY A 686 8.40 12.93 -51.13
C GLY A 686 9.41 12.76 -49.97
N PRO A 687 10.25 11.70 -50.02
CA PRO A 687 11.27 11.45 -49.03
C PRO A 687 12.33 12.56 -49.04
N PRO A 688 12.88 12.90 -47.83
CA PRO A 688 13.95 13.89 -47.76
C PRO A 688 15.17 13.44 -48.59
N ARG A 689 15.91 14.39 -49.18
CA ARG A 689 17.15 14.10 -49.93
C ARG A 689 18.21 13.54 -48.99
N VAL A 690 18.57 12.28 -49.12
CA VAL A 690 19.47 11.55 -48.23
C VAL A 690 20.93 11.68 -48.74
N SER A 691 21.87 11.94 -47.82
CA SER A 691 23.28 11.92 -48.13
C SER A 691 23.77 10.47 -48.45
N MET A 692 24.86 10.30 -49.23
CA MET A 692 25.43 8.99 -49.56
C MET A 692 25.75 8.11 -48.31
N ARG A 693 26.04 8.72 -47.16
CA ARG A 693 26.22 8.01 -45.87
C ARG A 693 24.94 7.40 -45.32
N GLY A 694 23.80 8.06 -45.49
CA GLY A 694 22.48 7.54 -45.05
C GLY A 694 22.06 6.34 -45.91
N PHE A 695 22.34 6.35 -47.23
CA PHE A 695 22.03 5.25 -48.11
C PHE A 695 22.86 3.98 -47.80
N GLY A 696 24.15 4.13 -47.43
CA GLY A 696 25.04 3.03 -47.05
C GLY A 696 24.54 2.30 -45.76
N SER A 697 23.96 3.02 -44.82
CA SER A 697 23.43 2.43 -43.58
C SER A 697 22.20 1.55 -43.82
N ILE A 698 21.38 1.87 -44.83
CA ILE A 698 20.17 1.07 -45.17
C ILE A 698 20.62 -0.25 -45.81
N ILE A 699 21.60 -0.22 -46.74
CA ILE A 699 22.12 -1.42 -47.40
C ILE A 699 22.80 -2.34 -46.39
N PHE A 700 23.54 -1.77 -45.44
CA PHE A 700 24.23 -2.55 -44.42
C PHE A 700 23.25 -3.19 -43.41
N GLN A 701 22.20 -2.51 -43.00
CA GLN A 701 21.17 -3.07 -42.10
C GLN A 701 20.30 -4.13 -42.80
N SER A 702 19.93 -3.96 -44.06
CA SER A 702 19.20 -4.98 -44.83
C SER A 702 20.05 -6.21 -45.10
N ALA A 703 21.37 -6.08 -45.17
CA ALA A 703 22.29 -7.20 -45.36
C ALA A 703 22.63 -7.97 -44.04
N THR A 704 22.53 -7.32 -42.90
CA THR A 704 22.91 -7.89 -41.60
C THR A 704 21.75 -8.42 -40.74
N ARG A 705 20.49 -8.21 -41.14
CA ARG A 705 19.31 -8.71 -40.46
C ARG A 705 18.43 -9.57 -41.37
N PRO A 706 18.56 -10.91 -41.28
CA PRO A 706 17.77 -11.83 -42.10
C PRO A 706 16.26 -11.78 -41.80
N ASP A 707 15.85 -11.21 -40.70
CA ASP A 707 14.43 -11.04 -40.31
C ASP A 707 13.71 -9.94 -41.10
N LEU A 708 14.42 -9.22 -41.97
CA LEU A 708 13.93 -8.14 -42.82
C LEU A 708 13.92 -8.55 -44.33
N ASP A 709 13.79 -9.85 -44.61
CA ASP A 709 13.76 -10.33 -46.00
C ASP A 709 12.58 -9.69 -46.77
N PRO A 710 12.83 -8.86 -47.81
CA PRO A 710 11.77 -8.24 -48.61
C PRO A 710 10.92 -9.27 -49.37
N ALA A 711 11.36 -10.54 -49.49
CA ALA A 711 10.62 -11.59 -50.14
C ALA A 711 9.45 -12.17 -49.33
N VAL A 712 9.34 -11.83 -48.04
CA VAL A 712 8.21 -12.20 -47.17
C VAL A 712 7.21 -11.06 -47.04
N ALA A 713 7.35 -9.97 -47.80
CA ALA A 713 6.37 -8.92 -47.89
C ALA A 713 5.08 -9.46 -48.55
N SER A 714 4.12 -9.90 -47.72
CA SER A 714 2.76 -10.14 -48.18
C SER A 714 2.20 -8.87 -48.84
N ASN A 715 1.29 -8.97 -49.82
CA ASN A 715 0.61 -7.84 -50.48
C ASN A 715 -0.10 -6.88 -49.48
N LEU A 716 -0.21 -7.27 -48.23
CA LEU A 716 -0.76 -6.47 -47.10
C LEU A 716 0.21 -5.45 -46.50
N THR A 717 1.52 -5.53 -46.78
CA THR A 717 2.54 -4.64 -46.16
C THR A 717 2.59 -3.23 -46.78
N THR A 718 1.87 -2.99 -47.86
CA THR A 718 1.82 -1.69 -48.59
C THR A 718 0.51 -0.95 -48.43
N LYS A 719 -0.53 -1.55 -47.83
CA LYS A 719 -1.88 -0.98 -47.76
C LYS A 719 -2.13 -0.33 -46.38
N ASN A 720 -2.76 0.86 -46.38
CA ASN A 720 -3.17 1.59 -45.19
C ASN A 720 -4.67 1.39 -44.99
N TYR A 721 -5.10 1.06 -43.78
CA TYR A 721 -6.50 0.73 -43.50
C TYR A 721 -7.13 1.69 -42.47
N PHE A 722 -8.31 2.22 -42.86
CA PHE A 722 -9.26 2.85 -41.96
C PHE A 722 -10.35 1.85 -41.60
N LEU A 723 -10.54 1.60 -40.29
CA LEU A 723 -11.71 0.93 -39.75
C LEU A 723 -12.60 2.00 -39.16
N ILE A 724 -13.83 2.10 -39.68
CA ILE A 724 -14.70 3.22 -39.35
C ILE A 724 -16.09 2.81 -38.86
N SER A 725 -16.66 3.61 -37.98
CA SER A 725 -18.08 3.78 -37.75
C SER A 725 -18.37 5.29 -37.65
N LYS A 726 -19.65 5.70 -37.49
CA LYS A 726 -20.02 7.11 -37.40
C LYS A 726 -19.17 7.90 -36.42
N ASN A 727 -18.92 7.32 -35.24
CA ASN A 727 -18.20 7.97 -34.13
C ASN A 727 -16.80 7.40 -33.86
N PHE A 728 -16.42 6.34 -34.53
CA PHE A 728 -15.16 5.64 -34.32
C PHE A 728 -14.30 5.61 -35.58
N CYS A 729 -12.99 5.73 -35.36
CA CYS A 729 -12.01 5.50 -36.43
C CYS A 729 -10.73 4.88 -35.83
N ASN A 730 -10.24 3.82 -36.46
CA ASN A 730 -8.89 3.31 -36.24
C ASN A 730 -8.16 3.34 -37.58
N LEU A 731 -7.12 4.16 -37.69
CA LEU A 731 -6.22 4.22 -38.84
C LEU A 731 -4.94 3.46 -38.47
N SER A 732 -4.62 2.43 -39.25
CA SER A 732 -3.35 1.72 -39.19
C SER A 732 -2.55 2.01 -40.44
N VAL A 733 -1.39 2.64 -40.30
CA VAL A 733 -0.49 3.03 -41.37
C VAL A 733 0.77 2.25 -41.25
N ARG A 734 1.12 1.50 -42.32
CA ARG A 734 2.42 0.84 -42.47
C ARG A 734 3.11 1.45 -43.69
N LEU A 735 4.09 2.29 -43.47
CA LEU A 735 4.83 2.98 -44.51
C LEU A 735 6.27 2.45 -44.57
N GLY A 736 6.46 1.24 -45.09
CA GLY A 736 7.72 0.53 -45.06
C GLY A 736 8.08 0.11 -43.63
N TYR A 737 9.15 0.67 -43.10
CA TYR A 737 9.62 0.35 -41.70
C TYR A 737 8.97 1.18 -40.59
N HIS A 738 7.95 2.00 -40.94
CA HIS A 738 7.23 2.83 -39.96
C HIS A 738 5.88 2.22 -39.58
N TYR A 739 5.52 2.34 -38.35
CA TYR A 739 4.20 2.01 -37.84
C TYR A 739 3.60 3.23 -37.19
N ALA A 740 2.41 3.64 -37.62
CA ALA A 740 1.62 4.64 -36.96
C ALA A 740 0.17 4.14 -36.84
N MET A 741 -0.42 4.35 -35.67
CA MET A 741 -1.83 4.03 -35.41
C MET A 741 -2.51 5.25 -34.77
N ILE A 742 -3.66 5.63 -35.31
CA ILE A 742 -4.55 6.63 -34.71
C ILE A 742 -5.85 5.91 -34.36
N GLU A 743 -6.23 5.95 -33.10
CA GLU A 743 -7.53 5.45 -32.64
C GLU A 743 -8.31 6.61 -31.99
N ALA A 744 -9.54 6.78 -32.39
CA ALA A 744 -10.39 7.86 -31.91
C ALA A 744 -11.85 7.45 -31.76
N TYR A 745 -12.49 7.99 -30.76
CA TYR A 745 -13.94 7.95 -30.55
C TYR A 745 -14.46 9.36 -30.27
N LEU A 746 -15.41 9.83 -31.06
CA LEU A 746 -16.02 11.16 -30.99
C LEU A 746 -17.52 11.03 -30.85
N SER A 747 -18.07 11.40 -29.71
CA SER A 747 -19.52 11.46 -29.46
C SER A 747 -19.89 12.76 -28.77
N GLU A 748 -21.16 12.98 -28.56
CA GLU A 748 -21.66 14.12 -27.77
C GLU A 748 -21.36 13.96 -26.29
N LEU A 749 -21.05 12.74 -25.82
CA LEU A 749 -20.71 12.45 -24.43
C LEU A 749 -19.22 12.64 -24.19
N LEU A 750 -18.83 13.69 -23.49
CA LEU A 750 -17.45 14.04 -23.15
C LEU A 750 -16.65 12.86 -22.51
N THR A 751 -17.31 12.05 -21.69
CA THR A 751 -16.68 10.94 -20.97
C THR A 751 -16.21 9.81 -21.87
N GLU A 752 -16.80 9.68 -23.06
CA GLU A 752 -16.45 8.64 -24.03
C GLU A 752 -15.38 9.09 -25.03
N ASN A 753 -15.20 10.38 -25.18
CA ASN A 753 -14.33 10.99 -26.18
C ASN A 753 -12.85 10.76 -25.88
N TYR A 754 -12.13 10.24 -26.87
CA TYR A 754 -10.68 10.05 -26.78
C TYR A 754 -10.01 10.03 -28.16
N VAL A 755 -8.73 10.38 -28.16
CA VAL A 755 -7.78 10.19 -29.25
C VAL A 755 -6.52 9.56 -28.70
N THR A 756 -6.04 8.51 -29.34
CA THR A 756 -4.76 7.83 -29.03
C THR A 756 -3.93 7.74 -30.29
N PHE A 757 -2.70 8.17 -30.23
CA PHE A 757 -1.72 8.05 -31.29
C PHE A 757 -0.54 7.20 -30.83
N ARG A 758 -0.18 6.20 -31.62
CA ARG A 758 1.00 5.36 -31.42
C ARG A 758 1.89 5.48 -32.61
N PHE A 759 3.17 5.68 -32.40
CA PHE A 759 4.15 5.83 -33.45
C PHE A 759 5.45 5.12 -33.06
N LYS A 760 6.01 4.32 -33.99
CA LYS A 760 7.24 3.56 -33.75
C LYS A 760 7.95 3.20 -35.06
N GLY A 761 9.25 2.92 -34.95
CA GLY A 761 10.04 2.33 -36.04
C GLY A 761 10.69 3.35 -36.96
N GLY A 762 11.11 2.92 -38.17
CA GLY A 762 11.89 3.67 -39.16
C GLY A 762 13.00 2.83 -39.76
N ALA A 763 13.60 3.32 -40.83
CA ALA A 763 14.70 2.65 -41.55
C ALA A 763 16.09 3.03 -41.02
N ALA A 764 16.22 4.13 -40.31
CA ALA A 764 17.50 4.61 -39.75
C ALA A 764 17.91 3.85 -38.48
N ASP A 765 19.09 4.16 -37.94
CA ASP A 765 19.56 3.65 -36.68
C ASP A 765 18.70 4.11 -35.48
N MET A 766 18.88 3.48 -34.31
CA MET A 766 18.05 3.70 -33.12
C MET A 766 18.10 5.15 -32.62
N ARG A 767 19.25 5.81 -32.74
CA ARG A 767 19.45 7.20 -32.30
C ARG A 767 18.57 8.15 -33.11
N ARG A 768 18.60 8.04 -34.44
CA ARG A 768 17.82 8.90 -35.36
C ARG A 768 16.32 8.64 -35.21
N LYS A 769 15.90 7.37 -35.04
CA LYS A 769 14.50 7.01 -34.74
C LYS A 769 14.02 7.68 -33.44
N ALA A 770 14.85 7.66 -32.38
CA ALA A 770 14.53 8.29 -31.10
C ALA A 770 14.44 9.82 -31.22
N VAL A 771 15.31 10.45 -32.02
CA VAL A 771 15.24 11.91 -32.28
C VAL A 771 13.96 12.28 -33.01
N ARG A 772 13.53 11.52 -34.02
CA ARG A 772 12.27 11.74 -34.71
C ARG A 772 11.05 11.56 -33.77
N ALA A 773 11.05 10.50 -32.94
CA ALA A 773 9.98 10.29 -31.98
C ALA A 773 9.87 11.44 -30.96
N ARG A 774 11.02 11.99 -30.54
CA ARG A 774 11.09 13.18 -29.66
C ARG A 774 10.57 14.43 -30.38
N LEU A 775 10.94 14.66 -31.63
CA LEU A 775 10.41 15.78 -32.43
C LEU A 775 8.88 15.76 -32.47
N LEU A 776 8.28 14.59 -32.76
CA LEU A 776 6.83 14.45 -32.75
C LEU A 776 6.21 14.65 -31.36
N ALA A 777 6.90 14.17 -30.30
CA ALA A 777 6.45 14.36 -28.93
C ALA A 777 6.39 15.84 -28.57
N GLU A 778 7.44 16.61 -28.84
CA GLU A 778 7.52 18.03 -28.57
C GLU A 778 6.44 18.83 -29.31
N ILE A 779 6.16 18.49 -30.58
CA ILE A 779 5.07 19.10 -31.33
C ILE A 779 3.71 18.79 -30.71
N LEU A 780 3.45 17.53 -30.38
CA LEU A 780 2.17 17.10 -29.85
C LEU A 780 1.90 17.63 -28.42
N GLU A 781 2.95 17.84 -27.61
CA GLU A 781 2.84 18.51 -26.32
C GLU A 781 2.28 19.93 -26.43
N THR A 782 2.65 20.69 -27.48
CA THR A 782 2.14 22.05 -27.71
C THR A 782 0.64 22.07 -28.03
N PHE A 783 0.05 20.90 -28.34
CA PHE A 783 -1.37 20.74 -28.66
C PHE A 783 -2.12 19.92 -27.63
N ASP A 784 -1.72 19.97 -26.36
CA ASP A 784 -2.37 19.35 -25.20
C ASP A 784 -2.43 17.81 -25.23
N PHE A 785 -1.56 17.13 -25.95
CA PHE A 785 -1.42 15.69 -25.84
C PHE A 785 -0.61 15.32 -24.61
N ARG A 786 -1.08 14.33 -23.87
CA ARG A 786 -0.29 13.66 -22.84
C ARG A 786 0.65 12.66 -23.52
N ILE A 787 1.94 12.84 -23.35
CA ILE A 787 2.99 12.10 -24.04
C ILE A 787 3.62 11.04 -23.12
N GLU A 788 3.85 9.85 -23.68
CA GLU A 788 4.73 8.83 -23.11
C GLU A 788 5.74 8.45 -24.20
N LEU A 789 7.02 8.75 -23.99
CA LEU A 789 8.10 8.48 -24.93
C LEU A 789 9.04 7.42 -24.34
N ARG A 790 9.25 6.31 -25.09
CA ARG A 790 10.19 5.25 -24.73
C ARG A 790 11.08 4.92 -25.94
N SER A 791 12.32 5.36 -25.91
CA SER A 791 13.24 5.20 -27.04
C SER A 791 12.66 5.74 -28.35
N ASP A 792 12.36 4.93 -29.36
CA ASP A 792 11.74 5.28 -30.65
C ASP A 792 10.21 5.12 -30.66
N ALA A 793 9.61 4.72 -29.54
CA ALA A 793 8.16 4.52 -29.41
C ALA A 793 7.51 5.72 -28.70
N LEU A 794 6.55 6.35 -29.38
CA LEU A 794 5.76 7.47 -28.90
C LEU A 794 4.32 7.03 -28.72
N LEU A 795 3.75 7.37 -27.56
CA LEU A 795 2.32 7.26 -27.30
C LEU A 795 1.80 8.63 -26.85
N ALA A 796 0.85 9.19 -27.61
CA ALA A 796 0.20 10.46 -27.32
C ALA A 796 -1.30 10.25 -27.14
N ARG A 797 -1.89 10.88 -26.09
CA ARG A 797 -3.31 10.69 -25.74
C ARG A 797 -3.97 12.01 -25.37
N VAL A 798 -5.24 12.18 -25.80
CA VAL A 798 -6.17 13.20 -25.30
C VAL A 798 -7.48 12.51 -24.98
N LYS A 799 -8.08 12.81 -23.84
CA LYS A 799 -9.34 12.20 -23.39
C LYS A 799 -10.27 13.23 -22.78
N LYS A 800 -11.59 12.95 -22.84
CA LYS A 800 -12.64 13.73 -22.17
C LYS A 800 -12.64 15.21 -22.58
N ARG A 801 -12.53 15.47 -23.87
CA ARG A 801 -12.60 16.80 -24.48
C ARG A 801 -13.76 16.88 -25.45
N PRO A 802 -14.27 18.09 -25.74
CA PRO A 802 -15.33 18.30 -26.75
C PRO A 802 -14.93 17.74 -28.12
N LYS A 803 -15.94 17.37 -28.90
CA LYS A 803 -15.79 16.76 -30.23
C LYS A 803 -14.96 17.66 -31.16
N ASP A 804 -15.31 18.96 -31.25
CA ASP A 804 -14.59 19.91 -32.11
C ASP A 804 -13.10 20.03 -31.76
N PHE A 805 -12.80 20.04 -30.47
CA PHE A 805 -11.43 20.05 -29.98
C PHE A 805 -10.65 18.81 -30.44
N LEU A 806 -11.25 17.62 -30.34
CA LEU A 806 -10.63 16.38 -30.75
C LEU A 806 -10.52 16.25 -32.29
N GLU A 807 -11.44 16.81 -33.05
CA GLU A 807 -11.36 16.88 -34.51
C GLU A 807 -10.10 17.65 -34.97
N GLU A 808 -9.77 18.77 -34.31
CA GLU A 808 -8.55 19.53 -34.58
C GLU A 808 -7.31 18.67 -34.29
N ARG A 809 -7.29 17.93 -33.18
CA ARG A 809 -6.18 17.04 -32.82
C ARG A 809 -6.03 15.90 -33.82
N LEU A 810 -7.12 15.38 -34.36
CA LEU A 810 -7.10 14.37 -35.42
C LEU A 810 -6.58 14.89 -36.75
N GLN A 811 -6.86 16.16 -37.10
CA GLN A 811 -6.26 16.80 -38.25
C GLN A 811 -4.73 16.91 -38.12
N ILE A 812 -4.25 17.35 -36.95
CA ILE A 812 -2.81 17.42 -36.64
C ILE A 812 -2.16 16.04 -36.78
N LEU A 813 -2.78 15.00 -36.23
CA LEU A 813 -2.26 13.63 -36.33
C LEU A 813 -2.26 13.12 -37.78
N GLY A 814 -3.30 13.41 -38.56
CA GLY A 814 -3.36 13.08 -39.98
C GLY A 814 -2.20 13.71 -40.76
N TYR A 815 -1.95 15.02 -40.56
CA TYR A 815 -0.82 15.74 -41.16
C TYR A 815 0.51 15.11 -40.74
N LEU A 816 0.76 14.94 -39.45
CA LEU A 816 2.02 14.39 -38.95
C LEU A 816 2.27 12.95 -39.44
N THR A 817 1.23 12.12 -39.53
CA THR A 817 1.33 10.73 -39.99
C THR A 817 1.92 10.65 -41.42
N LEU A 818 1.55 11.56 -42.32
CA LEU A 818 2.06 11.59 -43.70
C LEU A 818 3.42 12.29 -43.76
N HIS A 819 3.57 13.47 -43.16
CA HIS A 819 4.74 14.33 -43.32
C HIS A 819 5.93 13.95 -42.45
N ALA A 820 5.75 13.20 -41.35
CA ALA A 820 6.86 12.64 -40.57
C ALA A 820 7.47 11.36 -41.17
N ARG A 821 6.96 10.94 -42.34
CA ARG A 821 7.43 9.74 -43.04
C ARG A 821 8.85 9.90 -43.49
N GLN A 822 9.70 8.91 -43.19
CA GLN A 822 11.12 8.81 -43.60
C GLN A 822 12.03 9.93 -43.08
N LEU A 823 11.58 10.79 -42.17
CA LEU A 823 12.41 11.85 -41.58
C LEU A 823 13.55 11.30 -40.70
N ASP A 824 13.45 10.09 -40.19
CA ASP A 824 14.54 9.44 -39.47
C ASP A 824 15.83 9.36 -40.27
N MET A 825 15.73 9.41 -41.61
CA MET A 825 16.88 9.39 -42.49
C MET A 825 17.79 10.61 -42.39
N VAL A 826 17.27 11.76 -41.90
CA VAL A 826 17.98 13.06 -41.81
C VAL A 826 18.08 13.59 -40.39
N MET A 827 17.66 12.81 -39.37
CA MET A 827 17.60 13.21 -37.97
C MET A 827 18.95 13.19 -37.24
N ASP A 828 20.06 13.16 -37.93
CA ASP A 828 21.42 13.31 -37.38
C ASP A 828 21.89 14.77 -37.31
N ASP A 829 21.23 15.67 -38.02
CA ASP A 829 21.56 17.10 -38.06
C ASP A 829 20.56 17.90 -37.17
N PRO A 830 21.01 18.50 -36.05
CA PRO A 830 20.16 19.30 -35.19
C PRO A 830 19.49 20.51 -35.86
N HIS A 831 20.15 21.11 -36.88
CA HIS A 831 19.57 22.22 -37.61
C HIS A 831 18.40 21.78 -38.47
N LEU A 832 18.50 20.59 -39.11
CA LEU A 832 17.40 20.01 -39.88
C LEU A 832 16.22 19.62 -38.96
N VAL A 833 16.49 19.08 -37.76
CA VAL A 833 15.48 18.76 -36.77
C VAL A 833 14.68 20.00 -36.40
N GLU A 834 15.37 21.08 -36.07
CA GLU A 834 14.69 22.33 -35.71
C GLU A 834 13.96 22.96 -36.92
N GLY A 835 14.54 22.90 -38.11
CA GLY A 835 13.89 23.33 -39.34
C GLY A 835 12.57 22.58 -39.62
N TYR A 836 12.54 21.24 -39.46
CA TYR A 836 11.30 20.46 -39.58
C TYR A 836 10.30 20.74 -38.48
N LYS A 837 10.75 21.01 -37.25
CA LYS A 837 9.86 21.42 -36.14
C LYS A 837 9.13 22.70 -36.47
N GLN A 838 9.84 23.73 -36.91
CA GLN A 838 9.26 25.02 -37.27
C GLN A 838 8.34 24.89 -38.49
N LYS A 839 8.72 24.12 -39.50
CA LYS A 839 7.88 23.85 -40.67
C LYS A 839 6.55 23.22 -40.24
N PHE A 840 6.60 22.15 -39.42
CA PHE A 840 5.40 21.44 -38.99
C PHE A 840 4.48 22.32 -38.13
N LEU A 841 5.01 23.12 -37.23
CA LEU A 841 4.22 24.07 -36.42
C LEU A 841 3.56 25.15 -37.30
N THR A 842 4.27 25.66 -38.31
CA THR A 842 3.73 26.63 -39.27
C THR A 842 2.62 26.03 -40.15
N ASP A 843 2.86 24.86 -40.73
CA ASP A 843 1.89 24.15 -41.56
C ASP A 843 0.61 23.80 -40.74
N ILE A 844 0.77 23.35 -39.50
CA ILE A 844 -0.36 23.05 -38.61
C ILE A 844 -1.15 24.32 -38.30
N ALA A 845 -0.47 25.43 -37.98
CA ALA A 845 -1.14 26.70 -37.70
C ALA A 845 -1.93 27.19 -38.92
N GLU A 846 -1.36 27.09 -40.12
CA GLU A 846 -2.03 27.45 -41.38
C GLU A 846 -3.24 26.53 -41.68
N MET A 847 -3.10 25.22 -41.46
CA MET A 847 -4.15 24.23 -41.63
C MET A 847 -5.35 24.53 -40.72
N LEU A 848 -5.09 24.82 -39.45
CA LEU A 848 -6.16 25.13 -38.47
C LEU A 848 -6.81 26.49 -38.74
N ALA A 849 -6.06 27.51 -39.23
CA ALA A 849 -6.60 28.81 -39.58
C ALA A 849 -7.56 28.72 -40.78
N ARG A 850 -7.28 27.91 -41.78
CA ARG A 850 -8.16 27.69 -42.95
C ARG A 850 -9.54 27.16 -42.56
N ARG A 851 -9.66 26.39 -41.47
CA ARG A 851 -10.92 25.89 -40.92
C ARG A 851 -11.84 27.03 -40.43
N ASN A 852 -11.29 28.06 -39.83
CA ASN A 852 -12.05 29.18 -39.29
C ASN A 852 -12.61 30.15 -40.36
N VAL A 853 -12.16 30.04 -41.60
CA VAL A 853 -12.57 30.87 -42.71
C VAL A 853 -13.72 30.24 -43.52
N CYS A 854 -13.96 28.92 -43.40
CA CYS A 854 -14.96 28.18 -44.14
C CYS A 854 -16.26 27.91 -43.37
N ILE A 855 -16.77 28.87 -42.55
CA ILE A 855 -18.15 28.88 -42.06
C ILE A 855 -18.84 30.13 -42.60
N PRO A 856 -19.42 30.12 -43.85
CA PRO A 856 -20.38 31.09 -44.24
C PRO A 856 -21.76 30.62 -43.73
N GLY A 857 -22.32 31.36 -42.74
CA GLY A 857 -23.74 31.69 -42.65
C GLY A 857 -24.77 30.54 -42.65
N GLU A 858 -25.09 30.01 -41.47
CA GLU A 858 -26.49 29.73 -41.14
C GLU A 858 -27.03 30.88 -40.29
N ALA A 859 -27.35 31.96 -40.96
CA ALA A 859 -28.25 33.01 -40.41
C ALA A 859 -29.43 33.13 -41.34
N GLY A 860 -30.62 32.75 -40.83
CA GLY A 860 -31.88 33.23 -41.32
C GLY A 860 -32.75 32.19 -42.07
N ASN A 861 -33.66 31.55 -41.31
CA ASN A 861 -35.09 31.67 -41.61
C ASN A 861 -35.89 31.08 -40.44
N ALA A 862 -36.28 31.99 -39.55
CA ALA A 862 -37.44 31.79 -38.71
C ALA A 862 -38.61 32.38 -39.49
N GLU A 863 -39.55 31.55 -39.92
CA GLU A 863 -40.98 31.77 -40.02
C GLU A 863 -41.69 30.43 -39.79
#